data_775f7ed3948739a96f1f76069bd55e8c
#
_entry.id   775f7ed3948739a96f1f76069bd55e8c
#
_cell.length_a   1.000
_cell.length_b   1.000
_cell.length_c   1.000
_cell.angle_alpha   90.00
_cell.angle_beta   90.00
_cell.angle_gamma   90.00
#
_symmetry.space_group_name_H-M   'P 1'
#
loop_
_entity.id
_entity.type
_entity.pdbx_description
1 polymer ?
#
loop_
_entity_poly.entity_id
_entity_poly.type
_entity_poly.pdbx_seq_one_letter_code
_entity_poly.pdbx_strand_id
1 'polypeptide(L)'
;MHRRMLVIRGFEERVAALYRDGEIPGFVHLSTGQEASAVGACWPLGPTDVITSTHRGHGHCLAKGLDPLGMFAELMAKADGTNRGRGGSMHIADPTIGIFGANGIVAAGLPIAAGAAIAALLRHDHTVAVAFFGDGAVAQGAFHEAVNLAAVQRLPVIFFCENNGYAEFSPAATQHAAPLERLAAGYGVAFVAVDGNDVVATAAAMHGVVGAIRAGAGPTIVEAATYRWHGHYEGDPQRYRSPDEVQAWETRDPILVHASRLQATGIGEDEIKALESSVAAQLDQAVEAARRLEAPAAATLTDFVVRPRPAYPEPPAPGPDAPVFRTMDAIHTALETELAGDERVFVAGIDVGAGGNVFGLTRGLRDRFGDRVRDTPISETAIIGLGVGAAMAGMRPVVELMYLDFVGVCLDQLLNQAAKLPFMTGGAAEMALTVRTQFGAGRSSGSQHSQSLEALLAHIPGLTVVMPSTPADTYGLLRAAIQDPNPVVFIENRLLYGMKGPQPPTEHIVPIGKSAVVRSGTDVTVVSVSRMVHSAMAAAEHLTSDGISVEVIDLRTVAPLDMAPILDSVHKTSRLLIAHEAVVPFGIGAEIAATVAREAFWDLDAPIHRIGAAATPPPYAPTLESAWLPDDNDIAEAIRGLAAI
;
A
#
# COMPACT_ATOMS: atom_id res chain seq x y z
N MET A 1 -34.23 0.36 5.13
CA MET A 1 -33.72 0.88 3.86
C MET A 1 -34.06 2.36 3.66
N HIS A 2 -35.34 2.76 3.68
CA HIS A 2 -35.77 4.13 3.38
C HIS A 2 -35.06 5.19 4.23
N ARG A 3 -35.03 5.02 5.57
CA ARG A 3 -34.28 5.89 6.47
C ARG A 3 -32.80 6.07 6.07
N ARG A 4 -32.12 4.98 5.66
CA ARG A 4 -30.70 5.08 5.26
C ARG A 4 -30.53 5.88 3.98
N MET A 5 -31.44 5.72 3.00
CA MET A 5 -31.41 6.53 1.76
C MET A 5 -31.66 8.01 2.07
N LEU A 6 -32.63 8.33 2.97
CA LEU A 6 -32.88 9.71 3.42
C LEU A 6 -31.66 10.31 4.14
N VAL A 7 -30.95 9.52 4.95
CA VAL A 7 -29.70 9.97 5.59
C VAL A 7 -28.64 10.32 4.55
N ILE A 8 -28.45 9.47 3.53
CA ILE A 8 -27.48 9.72 2.45
C ILE A 8 -27.86 10.99 1.67
N ARG A 9 -29.11 11.09 1.18
CA ARG A 9 -29.58 12.27 0.45
C ARG A 9 -29.41 13.55 1.26
N GLY A 10 -29.94 13.57 2.47
CA GLY A 10 -29.89 14.74 3.33
C GLY A 10 -28.46 15.10 3.78
N PHE A 11 -27.56 14.11 3.89
CA PHE A 11 -26.13 14.35 4.13
C PHE A 11 -25.50 15.06 2.92
N GLU A 12 -25.69 14.51 1.70
CA GLU A 12 -25.09 15.07 0.48
C GLU A 12 -25.61 16.48 0.15
N GLU A 13 -26.90 16.76 0.40
CA GLU A 13 -27.47 18.10 0.24
C GLU A 13 -26.81 19.14 1.16
N ARG A 14 -26.54 18.75 2.42
CA ARG A 14 -25.82 19.60 3.38
C ARG A 14 -24.36 19.77 3.00
N VAL A 15 -23.71 18.70 2.57
CA VAL A 15 -22.33 18.76 2.08
C VAL A 15 -22.21 19.72 0.89
N ALA A 16 -23.15 19.66 -0.06
CA ALA A 16 -23.19 20.59 -1.19
C ALA A 16 -23.33 22.06 -0.74
N ALA A 17 -24.20 22.32 0.24
CA ALA A 17 -24.39 23.66 0.80
C ALA A 17 -23.13 24.14 1.53
N LEU A 18 -22.60 23.34 2.44
CA LEU A 18 -21.38 23.64 3.21
C LEU A 18 -20.15 23.86 2.31
N TYR A 19 -20.04 23.11 1.22
CA TYR A 19 -18.99 23.30 0.23
C TYR A 19 -19.11 24.65 -0.48
N ARG A 20 -20.33 25.01 -0.94
CA ARG A 20 -20.57 26.32 -1.58
C ARG A 20 -20.34 27.49 -0.62
N ASP A 21 -20.62 27.30 0.67
CA ASP A 21 -20.37 28.30 1.71
C ASP A 21 -18.90 28.36 2.16
N GLY A 22 -18.02 27.47 1.62
CA GLY A 22 -16.59 27.44 1.92
C GLY A 22 -16.23 26.80 3.26
N GLU A 23 -17.17 26.10 3.91
CA GLU A 23 -16.92 25.38 5.17
C GLU A 23 -16.24 24.01 4.95
N ILE A 24 -16.33 23.45 3.74
CA ILE A 24 -15.67 22.19 3.36
C ILE A 24 -14.58 22.51 2.33
N PRO A 25 -13.29 22.24 2.65
CA PRO A 25 -12.19 22.46 1.73
C PRO A 25 -12.06 21.33 0.70
N GLY A 26 -11.27 21.56 -0.36
CA GLY A 26 -10.90 20.56 -1.35
C GLY A 26 -11.96 20.30 -2.41
N PHE A 27 -12.10 19.05 -2.83
CA PHE A 27 -13.09 18.60 -3.82
C PHE A 27 -14.10 17.65 -3.20
N VAL A 28 -15.36 17.79 -3.59
CA VAL A 28 -16.47 16.96 -3.12
C VAL A 28 -17.15 16.29 -4.30
N HIS A 29 -17.41 14.98 -4.17
CA HIS A 29 -18.05 14.15 -5.19
C HIS A 29 -19.31 13.53 -4.61
N LEU A 30 -20.46 14.15 -4.89
CA LEU A 30 -21.73 13.77 -4.29
C LEU A 30 -22.28 12.46 -4.90
N SER A 31 -22.83 11.59 -4.07
CA SER A 31 -23.49 10.34 -4.46
C SER A 31 -25.00 10.47 -4.64
N THR A 32 -25.53 11.68 -4.69
CA THR A 32 -26.95 11.96 -4.91
C THR A 32 -27.47 11.28 -6.19
N GLY A 33 -28.56 10.53 -6.06
CA GLY A 33 -29.12 9.70 -7.11
C GLY A 33 -28.70 8.22 -7.05
N GLN A 34 -27.64 7.88 -6.28
CA GLN A 34 -27.10 6.53 -6.11
C GLN A 34 -27.39 5.92 -4.72
N GLU A 35 -28.35 6.47 -3.97
CA GLU A 35 -28.62 6.03 -2.59
C GLU A 35 -29.09 4.58 -2.50
N ALA A 36 -29.88 4.12 -3.50
CA ALA A 36 -30.44 2.78 -3.50
C ALA A 36 -29.38 1.72 -3.81
N SER A 37 -28.42 1.99 -4.71
CA SER A 37 -27.30 1.10 -4.97
C SER A 37 -26.44 0.92 -3.72
N ALA A 38 -26.08 2.01 -3.06
CA ALA A 38 -25.28 2.00 -1.83
C ALA A 38 -25.96 1.24 -0.68
N VAL A 39 -27.23 1.60 -0.39
CA VAL A 39 -28.00 0.97 0.69
C VAL A 39 -28.30 -0.51 0.38
N GLY A 40 -28.71 -0.81 -0.85
CA GLY A 40 -29.01 -2.17 -1.27
C GLY A 40 -27.77 -3.09 -1.20
N ALA A 41 -26.63 -2.58 -1.64
CA ALA A 41 -25.37 -3.33 -1.60
C ALA A 41 -24.90 -3.62 -0.17
N CYS A 42 -25.02 -2.65 0.73
CA CYS A 42 -24.60 -2.81 2.11
C CYS A 42 -25.63 -3.50 3.02
N TRP A 43 -26.89 -3.67 2.57
CA TRP A 43 -27.97 -4.21 3.40
C TRP A 43 -27.73 -5.60 3.99
N PRO A 44 -27.22 -6.59 3.22
CA PRO A 44 -26.97 -7.94 3.73
C PRO A 44 -25.62 -8.10 4.44
N LEU A 45 -24.78 -7.05 4.47
CA LEU A 45 -23.45 -7.11 5.06
C LEU A 45 -23.52 -7.06 6.59
N GLY A 46 -22.73 -7.91 7.23
CA GLY A 46 -22.52 -7.92 8.67
C GLY A 46 -21.46 -6.91 9.13
N PRO A 47 -21.23 -6.81 10.44
CA PRO A 47 -20.22 -5.91 11.01
C PRO A 47 -18.78 -6.25 10.56
N THR A 48 -18.50 -7.53 10.36
CA THR A 48 -17.17 -8.03 9.97
C THR A 48 -16.92 -7.96 8.46
N ASP A 49 -17.98 -7.83 7.64
CA ASP A 49 -17.82 -7.71 6.19
C ASP A 49 -17.15 -6.37 5.85
N VAL A 50 -16.28 -6.41 4.85
CA VAL A 50 -15.41 -5.27 4.49
C VAL A 50 -15.92 -4.60 3.21
N ILE A 51 -15.83 -3.29 3.15
CA ILE A 51 -16.00 -2.51 1.93
C ILE A 51 -14.74 -1.71 1.60
N THR A 52 -14.38 -1.64 0.32
CA THR A 52 -13.54 -0.58 -0.26
C THR A 52 -14.42 0.29 -1.15
N SER A 53 -14.15 1.58 -1.20
CA SER A 53 -15.00 2.54 -1.86
C SER A 53 -14.23 3.44 -2.83
N THR A 54 -14.93 4.37 -3.46
CA THR A 54 -14.41 5.30 -4.46
C THR A 54 -14.35 6.73 -3.90
N HIS A 55 -13.87 7.67 -4.72
CA HIS A 55 -13.95 9.10 -4.42
C HIS A 55 -15.39 9.61 -4.16
N ARG A 56 -16.44 8.87 -4.60
CA ARG A 56 -17.88 9.11 -4.37
C ARG A 56 -18.42 8.19 -3.27
N GLY A 57 -17.66 8.07 -2.18
CA GLY A 57 -17.86 7.04 -1.18
C GLY A 57 -18.82 7.38 -0.03
N HIS A 58 -19.36 8.60 0.05
CA HIS A 58 -20.19 9.02 1.17
C HIS A 58 -21.39 8.09 1.39
N GLY A 59 -22.11 7.79 0.31
CA GLY A 59 -23.25 6.88 0.35
C GLY A 59 -22.90 5.49 0.85
N HIS A 60 -21.76 4.91 0.39
CA HIS A 60 -21.29 3.59 0.82
C HIS A 60 -20.94 3.57 2.32
N CYS A 61 -20.21 4.58 2.78
CA CYS A 61 -19.81 4.70 4.18
C CYS A 61 -21.02 4.82 5.12
N LEU A 62 -21.97 5.70 4.78
CA LEU A 62 -23.23 5.87 5.53
C LEU A 62 -24.10 4.61 5.49
N ALA A 63 -24.18 3.94 4.32
CA ALA A 63 -24.92 2.69 4.17
C ALA A 63 -24.30 1.55 4.99
N LYS A 64 -22.97 1.51 5.15
CA LYS A 64 -22.27 0.54 5.98
C LYS A 64 -22.42 0.82 7.48
N GLY A 65 -22.81 2.05 7.85
CA GLY A 65 -23.13 2.42 9.23
C GLY A 65 -22.23 3.48 9.86
N LEU A 66 -21.44 4.20 9.04
CA LEU A 66 -20.64 5.32 9.56
C LEU A 66 -21.52 6.42 10.16
N ASP A 67 -21.06 7.00 11.27
CA ASP A 67 -21.75 8.09 11.93
C ASP A 67 -21.69 9.39 11.12
N PRO A 68 -22.85 10.02 10.79
CA PRO A 68 -22.87 11.28 10.05
C PRO A 68 -22.12 12.43 10.74
N LEU A 69 -22.11 12.50 12.08
CA LEU A 69 -21.36 13.54 12.81
C LEU A 69 -19.87 13.43 12.57
N GLY A 70 -19.29 12.23 12.76
CA GLY A 70 -17.86 11.99 12.50
C GLY A 70 -17.48 12.28 11.05
N MET A 71 -18.40 12.01 10.12
CA MET A 71 -18.17 12.24 8.71
C MET A 71 -18.26 13.74 8.33
N PHE A 72 -19.25 14.51 8.85
CA PHE A 72 -19.26 15.97 8.69
C PHE A 72 -18.01 16.61 9.29
N ALA A 73 -17.61 16.16 10.49
CA ALA A 73 -16.40 16.63 11.15
C ALA A 73 -15.15 16.40 10.28
N GLU A 74 -15.04 15.24 9.63
CA GLU A 74 -13.93 14.95 8.72
C GLU A 74 -13.93 15.88 7.50
N LEU A 75 -15.09 16.05 6.84
CA LEU A 75 -15.21 16.92 5.69
C LEU A 75 -14.92 18.40 6.03
N MET A 76 -15.24 18.84 7.25
CA MET A 76 -14.91 20.17 7.78
C MET A 76 -13.48 20.24 8.34
N ALA A 77 -12.65 19.21 8.11
CA ALA A 77 -11.25 19.12 8.57
C ALA A 77 -11.09 19.30 10.09
N LYS A 78 -11.93 18.65 10.90
CA LYS A 78 -11.89 18.70 12.36
C LYS A 78 -11.03 17.57 12.96
N ALA A 79 -10.47 17.82 14.16
CA ALA A 79 -9.64 16.86 14.88
C ALA A 79 -10.39 15.58 15.28
N ASP A 80 -11.68 15.68 15.57
CA ASP A 80 -12.56 14.57 15.93
C ASP A 80 -13.33 14.00 14.73
N GLY A 81 -12.94 14.33 13.50
CA GLY A 81 -13.43 13.70 12.28
C GLY A 81 -13.02 12.23 12.20
N THR A 82 -13.74 11.45 11.40
CA THR A 82 -13.53 10.00 11.23
C THR A 82 -12.06 9.64 10.99
N ASN A 83 -11.33 10.44 10.22
CA ASN A 83 -9.91 10.30 9.91
C ASN A 83 -9.06 11.42 10.56
N ARG A 84 -9.59 12.09 11.57
CA ARG A 84 -8.90 13.15 12.32
C ARG A 84 -8.47 14.33 11.46
N GLY A 85 -9.28 14.67 10.44
CA GLY A 85 -9.00 15.74 9.50
C GLY A 85 -7.86 15.47 8.51
N ARG A 86 -7.50 14.20 8.26
CA ARG A 86 -6.39 13.80 7.36
C ARG A 86 -6.85 13.16 6.05
N GLY A 87 -8.07 12.62 6.01
CA GLY A 87 -8.62 11.94 4.84
C GLY A 87 -9.42 12.87 3.92
N GLY A 88 -10.30 13.65 4.50
CA GLY A 88 -11.27 14.46 3.76
C GLY A 88 -12.26 13.60 2.96
N SER A 89 -13.05 14.25 2.09
CA SER A 89 -14.16 13.66 1.35
C SER A 89 -13.82 12.36 0.61
N MET A 90 -12.66 12.30 -0.06
CA MET A 90 -12.30 11.18 -0.96
C MET A 90 -11.59 10.01 -0.25
N HIS A 91 -11.33 10.10 1.06
CA HIS A 91 -10.53 9.09 1.78
C HIS A 91 -11.18 8.68 3.11
N ILE A 92 -12.50 8.83 3.24
CA ILE A 92 -13.25 8.38 4.42
C ILE A 92 -13.00 6.89 4.66
N ALA A 93 -12.59 6.55 5.89
CA ALA A 93 -12.32 5.17 6.30
C ALA A 93 -12.64 4.97 7.77
N ASP A 94 -13.17 3.79 8.10
CA ASP A 94 -13.29 3.29 9.47
C ASP A 94 -13.12 1.76 9.46
N PRO A 95 -11.88 1.27 9.57
CA PRO A 95 -11.62 -0.18 9.57
C PRO A 95 -12.32 -0.93 10.70
N THR A 96 -12.72 -0.24 11.79
CA THR A 96 -13.38 -0.89 12.95
C THR A 96 -14.78 -1.41 12.62
N ILE A 97 -15.43 -0.82 11.62
CA ILE A 97 -16.73 -1.27 11.09
C ILE A 97 -16.62 -1.82 9.65
N GLY A 98 -15.40 -2.16 9.22
CA GLY A 98 -15.14 -2.77 7.91
C GLY A 98 -15.12 -1.78 6.75
N ILE A 99 -14.97 -0.47 6.96
CA ILE A 99 -14.77 0.51 5.88
C ILE A 99 -13.26 0.71 5.70
N PHE A 100 -12.67 0.01 4.71
CA PHE A 100 -11.23 0.08 4.45
C PHE A 100 -10.80 1.34 3.70
N GLY A 101 -11.74 2.08 3.18
CA GLY A 101 -11.56 3.44 2.71
C GLY A 101 -12.21 3.76 1.37
N ALA A 102 -12.62 5.00 1.26
CA ALA A 102 -12.80 5.70 0.01
C ALA A 102 -11.41 5.92 -0.62
N ASN A 103 -11.35 6.02 -1.95
CA ASN A 103 -10.07 6.12 -2.64
C ASN A 103 -10.17 7.04 -3.87
N GLY A 104 -9.27 8.02 -3.95
CA GLY A 104 -9.17 8.93 -5.09
C GLY A 104 -8.50 8.29 -6.32
N ILE A 105 -7.75 7.19 -6.14
CA ILE A 105 -7.12 6.48 -7.26
C ILE A 105 -8.09 5.45 -7.82
N VAL A 106 -8.44 5.62 -9.10
CA VAL A 106 -9.43 4.77 -9.78
C VAL A 106 -9.00 3.30 -9.79
N ALA A 107 -9.87 2.41 -9.38
CA ALA A 107 -9.69 0.96 -9.26
C ALA A 107 -8.71 0.48 -8.16
N ALA A 108 -8.01 1.36 -7.44
CA ALA A 108 -7.04 0.93 -6.43
C ALA A 108 -7.67 0.13 -5.26
N GLY A 109 -8.94 0.35 -4.97
CA GLY A 109 -9.68 -0.39 -3.94
C GLY A 109 -9.95 -1.87 -4.28
N LEU A 110 -9.90 -2.27 -5.55
CA LEU A 110 -10.23 -3.63 -5.97
C LEU A 110 -9.22 -4.67 -5.46
N PRO A 111 -7.90 -4.50 -5.69
CA PRO A 111 -6.91 -5.41 -5.12
C PRO A 111 -6.85 -5.35 -3.59
N ILE A 112 -7.17 -4.21 -2.97
CA ILE A 112 -7.29 -4.09 -1.50
C ILE A 112 -8.44 -4.95 -0.97
N ALA A 113 -9.60 -4.93 -1.63
CA ALA A 113 -10.72 -5.82 -1.28
C ALA A 113 -10.37 -7.31 -1.46
N ALA A 114 -9.62 -7.66 -2.52
CA ALA A 114 -9.09 -9.00 -2.69
C ALA A 114 -8.16 -9.42 -1.53
N GLY A 115 -7.39 -8.46 -1.00
CA GLY A 115 -6.56 -8.66 0.20
C GLY A 115 -7.37 -8.91 1.48
N ALA A 116 -8.46 -8.19 1.69
CA ALA A 116 -9.38 -8.48 2.79
C ALA A 116 -10.02 -9.87 2.63
N ALA A 117 -10.37 -10.24 1.40
CA ALA A 117 -10.96 -11.55 1.09
C ALA A 117 -9.97 -12.71 1.30
N ILE A 118 -8.69 -12.56 0.94
CA ILE A 118 -7.69 -13.61 1.23
C ILE A 118 -7.44 -13.76 2.73
N ALA A 119 -7.47 -12.65 3.49
CA ALA A 119 -7.39 -12.70 4.94
C ALA A 119 -8.55 -13.50 5.55
N ALA A 120 -9.78 -13.27 5.07
CA ALA A 120 -10.95 -14.04 5.46
C ALA A 120 -10.80 -15.55 5.15
N LEU A 121 -10.30 -15.85 3.94
CA LEU A 121 -10.07 -17.23 3.52
C LEU A 121 -9.04 -17.95 4.42
N LEU A 122 -7.93 -17.27 4.75
CA LEU A 122 -6.87 -17.83 5.60
C LEU A 122 -7.27 -17.97 7.06
N ARG A 123 -8.17 -17.11 7.57
CA ARG A 123 -8.74 -17.21 8.91
C ARG A 123 -9.91 -18.18 8.99
N HIS A 124 -10.36 -18.71 7.86
CA HIS A 124 -11.56 -19.58 7.77
C HIS A 124 -12.80 -18.91 8.38
N ASP A 125 -12.92 -17.61 8.30
CA ASP A 125 -14.11 -16.86 8.70
C ASP A 125 -15.06 -16.64 7.50
N HIS A 126 -16.26 -16.15 7.77
CA HIS A 126 -17.28 -15.95 6.74
C HIS A 126 -17.35 -14.51 6.23
N THR A 127 -16.31 -13.70 6.45
CA THR A 127 -16.21 -12.33 5.98
C THR A 127 -16.25 -12.28 4.46
N VAL A 128 -17.07 -11.37 3.92
CA VAL A 128 -17.14 -11.05 2.50
C VAL A 128 -16.58 -9.64 2.31
N ALA A 129 -15.75 -9.47 1.29
CA ALA A 129 -15.29 -8.15 0.89
C ALA A 129 -16.11 -7.64 -0.29
N VAL A 130 -16.48 -6.35 -0.28
CA VAL A 130 -17.15 -5.68 -1.39
C VAL A 130 -16.28 -4.53 -1.88
N ALA A 131 -15.84 -4.61 -3.13
CA ALA A 131 -15.15 -3.52 -3.80
C ALA A 131 -16.13 -2.70 -4.62
N PHE A 132 -16.45 -1.49 -4.18
CA PHE A 132 -17.24 -0.55 -4.98
C PHE A 132 -16.35 0.13 -6.03
N PHE A 133 -16.86 0.25 -7.25
CA PHE A 133 -16.18 0.96 -8.33
C PHE A 133 -17.19 1.49 -9.35
N GLY A 134 -16.81 2.52 -10.10
CA GLY A 134 -17.60 3.05 -11.21
C GLY A 134 -17.24 2.39 -12.54
N ASP A 135 -18.10 2.55 -13.55
CA ASP A 135 -17.88 2.05 -14.91
C ASP A 135 -16.53 2.48 -15.51
N GLY A 136 -16.04 3.67 -15.22
CA GLY A 136 -14.72 4.14 -15.65
C GLY A 136 -13.53 3.34 -15.10
N ALA A 137 -13.70 2.65 -13.98
CA ALA A 137 -12.64 1.83 -13.39
C ALA A 137 -12.38 0.54 -14.20
N VAL A 138 -13.33 0.09 -15.03
CA VAL A 138 -13.19 -1.11 -15.85
C VAL A 138 -12.02 -1.01 -16.84
N ALA A 139 -11.64 0.20 -17.25
CA ALA A 139 -10.50 0.44 -18.14
C ALA A 139 -9.12 0.35 -17.47
N GLN A 140 -9.07 0.30 -16.14
CA GLN A 140 -7.82 0.27 -15.39
C GLN A 140 -7.21 -1.14 -15.32
N GLY A 141 -5.86 -1.23 -15.47
CA GLY A 141 -5.14 -2.49 -15.31
C GLY A 141 -5.41 -3.19 -13.98
N ALA A 142 -5.51 -2.42 -12.88
CA ALA A 142 -5.80 -2.92 -11.55
C ALA A 142 -7.14 -3.68 -11.46
N PHE A 143 -8.18 -3.28 -12.24
CA PHE A 143 -9.43 -4.03 -12.35
C PHE A 143 -9.19 -5.43 -12.90
N HIS A 144 -8.50 -5.53 -14.03
CA HIS A 144 -8.25 -6.80 -14.73
C HIS A 144 -7.39 -7.75 -13.87
N GLU A 145 -6.34 -7.22 -13.25
CA GLU A 145 -5.47 -7.99 -12.36
C GLU A 145 -6.23 -8.49 -11.13
N ALA A 146 -6.99 -7.61 -10.45
CA ALA A 146 -7.72 -7.97 -9.23
C ALA A 146 -8.82 -9.00 -9.49
N VAL A 147 -9.61 -8.83 -10.56
CA VAL A 147 -10.68 -9.78 -10.91
C VAL A 147 -10.10 -11.15 -11.28
N ASN A 148 -9.05 -11.19 -12.11
CA ASN A 148 -8.39 -12.44 -12.48
C ASN A 148 -7.76 -13.15 -11.29
N LEU A 149 -7.03 -12.42 -10.44
CA LEU A 149 -6.42 -12.97 -9.22
C LEU A 149 -7.50 -13.53 -8.29
N ALA A 150 -8.58 -12.79 -8.07
CA ALA A 150 -9.69 -13.23 -7.24
C ALA A 150 -10.37 -14.49 -7.79
N ALA A 151 -10.53 -14.59 -9.12
CA ALA A 151 -11.10 -15.76 -9.78
C ALA A 151 -10.21 -17.00 -9.59
N VAL A 152 -8.92 -16.88 -9.89
CA VAL A 152 -7.93 -17.97 -9.74
C VAL A 152 -7.86 -18.46 -8.30
N GLN A 153 -7.89 -17.54 -7.33
CA GLN A 153 -7.81 -17.84 -5.89
C GLN A 153 -9.17 -18.18 -5.26
N ARG A 154 -10.29 -18.05 -6.02
CA ARG A 154 -11.68 -18.25 -5.54
C ARG A 154 -12.00 -17.43 -4.30
N LEU A 155 -11.57 -16.15 -4.28
CA LEU A 155 -11.69 -15.28 -3.12
C LEU A 155 -13.15 -14.90 -2.82
N PRO A 156 -13.55 -14.75 -1.54
CA PRO A 156 -14.87 -14.29 -1.13
C PRO A 156 -15.03 -12.77 -1.32
N VAL A 157 -15.03 -12.30 -2.57
CA VAL A 157 -15.11 -10.87 -2.93
C VAL A 157 -16.21 -10.60 -3.93
N ILE A 158 -16.92 -9.48 -3.73
CA ILE A 158 -17.89 -8.91 -4.66
C ILE A 158 -17.28 -7.66 -5.29
N PHE A 159 -17.22 -7.63 -6.60
CA PHE A 159 -16.89 -6.45 -7.38
C PHE A 159 -18.18 -5.74 -7.76
N PHE A 160 -18.57 -4.69 -7.01
CA PHE A 160 -19.83 -3.98 -7.20
C PHE A 160 -19.64 -2.72 -8.04
N CYS A 161 -20.07 -2.76 -9.29
CA CYS A 161 -20.00 -1.66 -10.23
C CYS A 161 -21.23 -0.77 -10.12
N GLU A 162 -21.06 0.50 -9.73
CA GLU A 162 -22.08 1.54 -9.95
C GLU A 162 -21.90 2.11 -11.35
N ASN A 163 -22.61 1.53 -12.31
CA ASN A 163 -22.62 2.01 -13.69
C ASN A 163 -23.57 3.21 -13.79
N ASN A 164 -22.99 4.42 -13.66
CA ASN A 164 -23.73 5.68 -13.79
C ASN A 164 -23.59 6.32 -15.19
N GLY A 165 -22.98 5.61 -16.13
CA GLY A 165 -22.85 5.99 -17.53
C GLY A 165 -21.69 6.91 -17.86
N TYR A 166 -20.92 7.39 -16.86
CA TYR A 166 -19.86 8.37 -17.07
C TYR A 166 -18.61 8.11 -16.22
N ALA A 167 -17.49 7.96 -16.91
CA ALA A 167 -16.15 8.05 -16.32
C ALA A 167 -15.73 9.53 -16.35
N GLU A 168 -15.80 10.21 -15.22
CA GLU A 168 -15.60 11.66 -15.13
C GLU A 168 -16.55 12.41 -16.10
N PHE A 169 -16.06 12.83 -17.27
CA PHE A 169 -16.84 13.51 -18.32
C PHE A 169 -17.11 12.64 -19.56
N SER A 170 -16.44 11.50 -19.65
CA SER A 170 -16.52 10.61 -20.82
C SER A 170 -17.62 9.56 -20.64
N PRO A 171 -18.48 9.32 -21.66
CA PRO A 171 -19.44 8.25 -21.59
C PRO A 171 -18.79 6.88 -21.40
N ALA A 172 -19.41 6.00 -20.61
CA ALA A 172 -18.92 4.64 -20.32
C ALA A 172 -18.59 3.84 -21.60
N ALA A 173 -19.39 4.00 -22.65
CA ALA A 173 -19.16 3.35 -23.95
C ALA A 173 -17.83 3.72 -24.64
N THR A 174 -17.15 4.76 -24.19
CA THR A 174 -15.82 5.16 -24.68
C THR A 174 -14.69 4.60 -23.82
N GLN A 175 -14.99 3.97 -22.69
CA GLN A 175 -13.99 3.51 -21.74
C GLN A 175 -13.65 2.02 -21.90
N HIS A 176 -14.62 1.20 -22.30
CA HIS A 176 -14.41 -0.22 -22.53
C HIS A 176 -15.23 -0.71 -23.72
N ALA A 177 -14.63 -1.60 -24.52
CA ALA A 177 -15.21 -2.07 -25.79
C ALA A 177 -16.28 -3.16 -25.61
N ALA A 178 -16.27 -3.85 -24.49
CA ALA A 178 -17.19 -4.95 -24.20
C ALA A 178 -18.01 -4.65 -22.94
N PRO A 179 -19.29 -5.04 -22.88
CA PRO A 179 -20.08 -4.93 -21.66
C PRO A 179 -19.45 -5.76 -20.53
N LEU A 180 -19.63 -5.32 -19.29
CA LEU A 180 -19.02 -5.92 -18.08
C LEU A 180 -19.40 -7.39 -17.93
N GLU A 181 -20.61 -7.79 -18.33
CA GLU A 181 -21.05 -9.19 -18.38
C GLU A 181 -20.11 -10.08 -19.21
N ARG A 182 -19.66 -9.60 -20.38
CA ARG A 182 -18.75 -10.37 -21.24
C ARG A 182 -17.33 -10.46 -20.63
N LEU A 183 -16.90 -9.40 -19.95
CA LEU A 183 -15.63 -9.43 -19.23
C LEU A 183 -15.69 -10.42 -18.06
N ALA A 184 -16.77 -10.42 -17.29
CA ALA A 184 -17.00 -11.39 -16.21
C ALA A 184 -16.96 -12.83 -16.74
N ALA A 185 -17.66 -13.10 -17.85
CA ALA A 185 -17.62 -14.41 -18.50
C ALA A 185 -16.22 -14.81 -18.96
N GLY A 186 -15.43 -13.85 -19.47
CA GLY A 186 -14.04 -14.06 -19.88
C GLY A 186 -13.12 -14.48 -18.74
N TYR A 187 -13.38 -14.02 -17.51
CA TYR A 187 -12.67 -14.42 -16.29
C TYR A 187 -13.26 -15.66 -15.61
N GLY A 188 -14.39 -16.17 -16.10
CA GLY A 188 -15.11 -17.26 -15.43
C GLY A 188 -15.73 -16.84 -14.10
N VAL A 189 -16.05 -15.55 -13.93
CA VAL A 189 -16.64 -14.95 -12.73
C VAL A 189 -18.15 -14.81 -12.92
N ALA A 190 -18.93 -15.10 -11.87
CA ALA A 190 -20.37 -14.91 -11.88
C ALA A 190 -20.72 -13.41 -12.09
N PHE A 191 -21.83 -13.16 -12.82
CA PHE A 191 -22.30 -11.80 -13.11
C PHE A 191 -23.77 -11.65 -12.75
N VAL A 192 -24.11 -10.51 -12.12
CA VAL A 192 -25.49 -10.14 -11.77
C VAL A 192 -25.72 -8.67 -12.14
N ALA A 193 -26.74 -8.41 -12.96
CA ALA A 193 -27.20 -7.05 -13.27
C ALA A 193 -28.41 -6.69 -12.43
N VAL A 194 -28.45 -5.46 -11.91
CA VAL A 194 -29.56 -4.94 -11.09
C VAL A 194 -29.94 -3.51 -11.48
N ASP A 195 -31.19 -3.13 -11.22
CA ASP A 195 -31.60 -1.73 -11.24
C ASP A 195 -31.09 -1.07 -9.95
N GLY A 196 -30.02 -0.26 -10.06
CA GLY A 196 -29.39 0.43 -8.93
C GLY A 196 -30.27 1.51 -8.29
N ASN A 197 -31.39 1.89 -8.90
CA ASN A 197 -32.36 2.82 -8.32
C ASN A 197 -33.49 2.10 -7.54
N ASP A 198 -33.50 0.75 -7.56
CA ASP A 198 -34.42 -0.07 -6.77
C ASP A 198 -33.69 -0.69 -5.58
N VAL A 199 -33.83 -0.12 -4.40
CA VAL A 199 -33.12 -0.59 -3.18
C VAL A 199 -33.51 -2.01 -2.79
N VAL A 200 -34.75 -2.42 -3.04
CA VAL A 200 -35.24 -3.77 -2.67
C VAL A 200 -34.67 -4.82 -3.64
N ALA A 201 -34.66 -4.52 -4.94
CA ALA A 201 -34.09 -5.40 -5.96
C ALA A 201 -32.58 -5.56 -5.72
N THR A 202 -31.86 -4.46 -5.49
CA THR A 202 -30.42 -4.49 -5.18
C THR A 202 -30.13 -5.27 -3.91
N ALA A 203 -30.86 -5.05 -2.83
CA ALA A 203 -30.69 -5.78 -1.57
C ALA A 203 -30.97 -7.29 -1.72
N ALA A 204 -32.00 -7.66 -2.48
CA ALA A 204 -32.34 -9.07 -2.73
C ALA A 204 -31.24 -9.78 -3.54
N ALA A 205 -30.75 -9.15 -4.61
CA ALA A 205 -29.65 -9.65 -5.41
C ALA A 205 -28.36 -9.83 -4.56
N MET A 206 -27.99 -8.79 -3.81
CA MET A 206 -26.82 -8.83 -2.93
C MET A 206 -26.96 -9.88 -1.82
N HIS A 207 -28.14 -10.08 -1.27
CA HIS A 207 -28.39 -11.15 -0.29
C HIS A 207 -28.09 -12.53 -0.90
N GLY A 208 -28.55 -12.77 -2.12
CA GLY A 208 -28.26 -14.01 -2.86
C GLY A 208 -26.76 -14.18 -3.15
N VAL A 209 -26.09 -13.13 -3.60
CA VAL A 209 -24.64 -13.14 -3.92
C VAL A 209 -23.80 -13.38 -2.66
N VAL A 210 -24.07 -12.65 -1.57
CA VAL A 210 -23.37 -12.84 -0.28
C VAL A 210 -23.55 -14.26 0.24
N GLY A 211 -24.79 -14.81 0.14
CA GLY A 211 -25.07 -16.19 0.52
C GLY A 211 -24.28 -17.20 -0.30
N ALA A 212 -24.21 -17.02 -1.62
CA ALA A 212 -23.47 -17.90 -2.53
C ALA A 212 -21.96 -17.84 -2.25
N ILE A 213 -21.40 -16.65 -2.02
CA ILE A 213 -19.98 -16.47 -1.70
C ILE A 213 -19.63 -17.15 -0.36
N ARG A 214 -20.44 -16.98 0.66
CA ARG A 214 -20.27 -17.67 1.95
C ARG A 214 -20.37 -19.19 1.83
N ALA A 215 -21.08 -19.67 0.82
CA ALA A 215 -21.11 -21.08 0.44
C ALA A 215 -19.95 -21.54 -0.46
N GLY A 216 -18.98 -20.65 -0.77
CA GLY A 216 -17.76 -21.00 -1.51
C GLY A 216 -17.88 -20.85 -3.03
N ALA A 217 -18.85 -20.07 -3.57
CA ALA A 217 -19.00 -19.86 -5.01
C ALA A 217 -17.80 -19.15 -5.67
N GLY A 218 -17.01 -18.39 -4.90
CA GLY A 218 -15.93 -17.54 -5.42
C GLY A 218 -16.42 -16.12 -5.77
N PRO A 219 -15.61 -15.31 -6.47
CA PRO A 219 -15.93 -13.91 -6.71
C PRO A 219 -17.14 -13.73 -7.63
N THR A 220 -17.83 -12.60 -7.45
CA THR A 220 -18.97 -12.21 -8.28
C THR A 220 -18.84 -10.75 -8.69
N ILE A 221 -19.15 -10.41 -9.94
CA ILE A 221 -19.33 -9.03 -10.39
C ILE A 221 -20.82 -8.72 -10.35
N VAL A 222 -21.17 -7.61 -9.67
CA VAL A 222 -22.53 -7.06 -9.67
C VAL A 222 -22.49 -5.71 -10.37
N GLU A 223 -23.34 -5.51 -11.37
CA GLU A 223 -23.49 -4.24 -12.08
C GLU A 223 -24.84 -3.62 -11.73
N ALA A 224 -24.81 -2.47 -11.05
CA ALA A 224 -25.97 -1.67 -10.69
C ALA A 224 -26.10 -0.49 -11.67
N ALA A 225 -27.12 -0.51 -12.53
CA ALA A 225 -27.45 0.62 -13.38
C ALA A 225 -28.05 1.75 -12.55
N THR A 226 -27.37 2.89 -12.49
CA THR A 226 -27.74 4.03 -11.65
C THR A 226 -27.36 5.35 -12.35
N TYR A 227 -27.50 6.48 -11.68
CA TYR A 227 -27.12 7.77 -12.23
C TYR A 227 -26.77 8.79 -11.12
N ARG A 228 -25.70 9.56 -11.34
CA ARG A 228 -25.36 10.70 -10.45
C ARG A 228 -26.10 11.96 -10.92
N TRP A 229 -26.85 12.63 -10.05
CA TRP A 229 -27.58 13.84 -10.42
C TRP A 229 -26.69 15.06 -10.56
N HIS A 230 -25.72 15.21 -9.67
CA HIS A 230 -24.69 16.25 -9.77
C HIS A 230 -23.63 15.89 -10.83
N GLY A 231 -22.80 16.85 -11.17
CA GLY A 231 -21.62 16.63 -12.03
C GLY A 231 -20.63 15.63 -11.46
N HIS A 232 -19.46 15.53 -12.07
CA HIS A 232 -18.42 14.68 -11.53
C HIS A 232 -18.01 15.11 -10.11
N TYR A 233 -17.84 16.43 -9.91
CA TYR A 233 -17.63 17.06 -8.61
C TYR A 233 -18.63 18.23 -8.41
N GLU A 234 -18.80 18.71 -7.19
CA GLU A 234 -19.66 19.86 -6.92
C GLU A 234 -19.05 21.12 -7.52
N GLY A 235 -19.80 21.81 -8.39
CA GLY A 235 -19.33 22.92 -9.22
C GLY A 235 -18.95 22.54 -10.67
N ASP A 236 -19.06 21.28 -11.06
CA ASP A 236 -18.91 20.84 -12.45
C ASP A 236 -20.01 21.44 -13.34
N PRO A 237 -19.67 22.14 -14.43
CA PRO A 237 -20.65 22.77 -15.33
C PRO A 237 -21.45 21.78 -16.19
N GLN A 238 -21.18 20.50 -16.17
CA GLN A 238 -21.91 19.37 -16.78
C GLN A 238 -22.16 19.50 -18.30
N ARG A 239 -21.26 20.10 -19.05
CA ARG A 239 -21.41 20.35 -20.51
C ARG A 239 -21.39 19.09 -21.37
N TYR A 240 -21.05 17.94 -20.79
CA TYR A 240 -20.90 16.64 -21.47
C TYR A 240 -22.20 15.83 -21.49
N ARG A 241 -23.28 16.27 -20.85
CA ARG A 241 -24.58 15.61 -20.81
C ARG A 241 -25.72 16.62 -20.93
N SER A 242 -26.88 16.17 -21.41
CA SER A 242 -28.03 17.05 -21.60
C SER A 242 -28.86 17.18 -20.32
N PRO A 243 -29.54 18.33 -20.09
CA PRO A 243 -30.50 18.46 -19.01
C PRO A 243 -31.64 17.45 -19.08
N ASP A 244 -32.11 17.09 -20.28
CA ASP A 244 -33.20 16.14 -20.49
C ASP A 244 -32.81 14.73 -20.00
N GLU A 245 -31.53 14.33 -20.19
CA GLU A 245 -31.00 13.08 -19.65
C GLU A 245 -31.01 13.05 -18.13
N VAL A 246 -30.55 14.12 -17.49
CA VAL A 246 -30.59 14.26 -16.02
C VAL A 246 -32.01 14.18 -15.52
N GLN A 247 -32.93 14.95 -16.11
CA GLN A 247 -34.34 14.99 -15.74
C GLN A 247 -35.01 13.61 -15.90
N ALA A 248 -34.69 12.86 -16.96
CA ALA A 248 -35.21 11.52 -17.14
C ALA A 248 -34.82 10.56 -16.01
N TRP A 249 -33.60 10.69 -15.48
CA TRP A 249 -33.15 9.91 -14.32
C TRP A 249 -33.73 10.40 -12.99
N GLU A 250 -33.97 11.70 -12.83
CA GLU A 250 -34.64 12.26 -11.65
C GLU A 250 -36.07 11.75 -11.52
N THR A 251 -36.77 11.42 -12.63
CA THR A 251 -38.09 10.78 -12.57
C THR A 251 -38.05 9.38 -11.95
N ARG A 252 -36.89 8.79 -11.86
CA ARG A 252 -36.60 7.49 -11.23
C ARG A 252 -35.88 7.65 -9.91
N ASP A 253 -36.18 8.71 -9.14
CA ASP A 253 -35.60 8.94 -7.83
C ASP A 253 -35.74 7.70 -6.93
N PRO A 254 -34.60 7.11 -6.46
CA PRO A 254 -34.64 5.91 -5.64
C PRO A 254 -35.46 6.07 -4.34
N ILE A 255 -35.51 7.30 -3.79
CA ILE A 255 -36.30 7.59 -2.59
C ILE A 255 -37.79 7.56 -2.90
N LEU A 256 -38.21 8.19 -4.00
CA LEU A 256 -39.62 8.21 -4.42
C LEU A 256 -40.08 6.82 -4.89
N VAL A 257 -39.25 6.06 -5.61
CA VAL A 257 -39.54 4.67 -5.98
C VAL A 257 -39.81 3.84 -4.72
N HIS A 258 -38.97 3.94 -3.69
CA HIS A 258 -39.17 3.17 -2.48
C HIS A 258 -40.32 3.69 -1.61
N ALA A 259 -40.57 5.01 -1.55
CA ALA A 259 -41.71 5.59 -0.87
C ALA A 259 -43.03 5.08 -1.42
N SER A 260 -43.17 5.01 -2.77
CA SER A 260 -44.34 4.45 -3.43
C SER A 260 -44.57 2.98 -3.07
N ARG A 261 -43.50 2.18 -2.94
CA ARG A 261 -43.61 0.78 -2.45
C ARG A 261 -44.09 0.70 -1.01
N LEU A 262 -43.57 1.57 -0.12
CA LEU A 262 -43.99 1.61 1.27
C LEU A 262 -45.49 1.94 1.38
N GLN A 263 -45.97 2.92 0.61
CA GLN A 263 -47.39 3.27 0.53
C GLN A 263 -48.25 2.09 0.03
N ALA A 264 -47.76 1.35 -0.97
CA ALA A 264 -48.46 0.16 -1.49
C ALA A 264 -48.52 -0.98 -0.43
N THR A 265 -47.65 -0.98 0.57
CA THR A 265 -47.69 -1.91 1.73
C THR A 265 -48.49 -1.38 2.91
N GLY A 266 -49.10 -0.18 2.80
CA GLY A 266 -49.97 0.41 3.83
C GLY A 266 -49.28 1.40 4.76
N ILE A 267 -48.00 1.77 4.51
CA ILE A 267 -47.37 2.87 5.26
C ILE A 267 -47.94 4.20 4.80
N GLY A 268 -48.43 5.02 5.73
CA GLY A 268 -49.05 6.30 5.42
C GLY A 268 -48.05 7.36 4.97
N GLU A 269 -48.50 8.30 4.14
CA GLU A 269 -47.70 9.45 3.71
C GLU A 269 -47.21 10.29 4.89
N ASP A 270 -48.04 10.48 5.92
CA ASP A 270 -47.67 11.24 7.13
C ASP A 270 -46.55 10.57 7.91
N GLU A 271 -46.49 9.23 7.92
CA GLU A 271 -45.41 8.45 8.55
C GLU A 271 -44.10 8.62 7.81
N ILE A 272 -44.13 8.61 6.47
CA ILE A 272 -42.97 8.88 5.62
C ILE A 272 -42.44 10.30 5.86
N LYS A 273 -43.32 11.31 5.84
CA LYS A 273 -42.95 12.70 6.11
C LYS A 273 -42.41 12.94 7.53
N ALA A 274 -42.97 12.24 8.51
CA ALA A 274 -42.42 12.28 9.88
C ALA A 274 -41.00 11.72 9.95
N LEU A 275 -40.73 10.63 9.21
CA LEU A 275 -39.40 10.05 9.11
C LEU A 275 -38.40 11.02 8.42
N GLU A 276 -38.81 11.64 7.29
CA GLU A 276 -38.02 12.66 6.58
C GLU A 276 -37.65 13.81 7.52
N SER A 277 -38.65 14.36 8.22
CA SER A 277 -38.42 15.45 9.16
C SER A 277 -37.50 15.08 10.33
N SER A 278 -37.63 13.85 10.83
CA SER A 278 -36.77 13.32 11.89
C SER A 278 -35.31 13.18 11.42
N VAL A 279 -35.09 12.68 10.20
CA VAL A 279 -33.74 12.54 9.62
C VAL A 279 -33.12 13.90 9.35
N ALA A 280 -33.88 14.84 8.78
CA ALA A 280 -33.41 16.21 8.55
C ALA A 280 -32.94 16.87 9.85
N ALA A 281 -33.75 16.82 10.91
CA ALA A 281 -33.39 17.38 12.22
C ALA A 281 -32.14 16.73 12.83
N GLN A 282 -31.98 15.42 12.67
CA GLN A 282 -30.76 14.69 13.11
C GLN A 282 -29.51 15.18 12.37
N LEU A 283 -29.60 15.38 11.07
CA LEU A 283 -28.47 15.83 10.25
C LEU A 283 -28.12 17.30 10.54
N ASP A 284 -29.12 18.17 10.77
CA ASP A 284 -28.88 19.55 11.18
C ASP A 284 -28.14 19.61 12.52
N GLN A 285 -28.54 18.78 13.48
CA GLN A 285 -27.85 18.67 14.77
C GLN A 285 -26.39 18.17 14.58
N ALA A 286 -26.15 17.22 13.68
CA ALA A 286 -24.82 16.72 13.39
C ALA A 286 -23.91 17.79 12.75
N VAL A 287 -24.43 18.59 11.81
CA VAL A 287 -23.71 19.74 11.23
C VAL A 287 -23.34 20.77 12.30
N GLU A 288 -24.31 21.18 13.13
CA GLU A 288 -24.05 22.14 14.20
C GLU A 288 -23.08 21.64 15.26
N ALA A 289 -23.09 20.32 15.53
CA ALA A 289 -22.13 19.70 16.42
C ALA A 289 -20.72 19.68 15.78
N ALA A 290 -20.61 19.31 14.51
CA ALA A 290 -19.34 19.27 13.78
C ALA A 290 -18.69 20.68 13.68
N ARG A 291 -19.47 21.73 13.46
CA ARG A 291 -18.98 23.13 13.43
C ARG A 291 -18.26 23.54 14.72
N ARG A 292 -18.68 23.01 15.88
CA ARG A 292 -18.10 23.34 17.19
C ARG A 292 -16.81 22.63 17.52
N LEU A 293 -16.46 21.59 16.74
CA LEU A 293 -15.23 20.84 16.95
C LEU A 293 -14.00 21.65 16.52
N GLU A 294 -12.87 21.39 17.18
CA GLU A 294 -11.62 22.08 16.92
C GLU A 294 -10.92 21.52 15.65
N ALA A 295 -10.10 22.36 15.01
CA ALA A 295 -9.20 21.92 13.96
C ALA A 295 -8.01 21.11 14.54
N PRO A 296 -7.38 20.20 13.78
CA PRO A 296 -6.19 19.52 14.21
C PRO A 296 -5.06 20.50 14.55
N ALA A 297 -4.37 20.27 15.66
CA ALA A 297 -3.21 21.10 16.04
C ALA A 297 -2.05 20.88 15.07
N ALA A 298 -1.36 21.94 14.65
CA ALA A 298 -0.22 21.86 13.72
C ALA A 298 0.91 20.92 14.22
N ALA A 299 1.07 20.80 15.54
CA ALA A 299 2.04 19.89 16.16
C ALA A 299 1.77 18.40 15.84
N THR A 300 0.56 18.03 15.40
CA THR A 300 0.20 16.65 15.03
C THR A 300 0.45 16.33 13.54
N LEU A 301 1.13 17.21 12.81
CA LEU A 301 1.35 17.07 11.35
C LEU A 301 2.01 15.74 10.96
N THR A 302 2.96 15.28 11.76
CA THR A 302 3.72 14.05 11.49
C THR A 302 3.17 12.80 12.17
N ASP A 303 2.07 12.93 12.94
CA ASP A 303 1.43 11.78 13.57
C ASP A 303 0.89 10.81 12.51
N PHE A 304 0.93 9.53 12.85
CA PHE A 304 0.40 8.41 12.03
C PHE A 304 1.14 8.13 10.71
N VAL A 305 2.22 8.84 10.39
CA VAL A 305 3.08 8.52 9.23
C VAL A 305 3.77 7.17 9.44
N VAL A 306 4.31 6.96 10.64
CA VAL A 306 4.98 5.71 11.06
C VAL A 306 4.50 5.34 12.45
N ARG A 307 4.07 4.10 12.64
CA ARG A 307 3.74 3.54 13.96
C ARG A 307 5.03 3.23 14.73
N PRO A 308 5.02 3.33 16.07
CA PRO A 308 6.16 2.89 16.89
C PRO A 308 6.53 1.44 16.60
N ARG A 309 7.81 1.20 16.37
CA ARG A 309 8.37 -0.14 16.13
C ARG A 309 8.64 -0.87 17.44
N PRO A 310 8.60 -2.22 17.44
CA PRO A 310 9.14 -3.00 18.52
C PRO A 310 10.62 -2.61 18.77
N ALA A 311 11.00 -2.43 20.02
CA ALA A 311 12.37 -2.14 20.38
C ALA A 311 13.15 -3.45 20.52
N TYR A 312 14.09 -3.69 19.62
CA TYR A 312 15.03 -4.80 19.71
C TYR A 312 16.42 -4.26 20.08
N PRO A 313 17.13 -4.91 21.00
CA PRO A 313 18.56 -4.63 21.20
C PRO A 313 19.34 -5.08 19.98
N GLU A 314 20.49 -4.44 19.70
CA GLU A 314 21.42 -4.95 18.69
C GLU A 314 21.87 -6.36 19.13
N PRO A 315 21.64 -7.38 18.29
CA PRO A 315 21.97 -8.74 18.68
C PRO A 315 23.50 -8.94 18.65
N PRO A 316 24.05 -9.83 19.50
CA PRO A 316 25.46 -10.17 19.44
C PRO A 316 25.79 -10.81 18.08
N ALA A 317 27.01 -10.56 17.58
CA ALA A 317 27.49 -11.27 16.39
C ALA A 317 27.48 -12.77 16.63
N PRO A 318 27.12 -13.59 15.60
CA PRO A 318 27.21 -15.04 15.72
C PRO A 318 28.62 -15.51 16.09
N GLY A 319 28.69 -16.53 16.95
CA GLY A 319 29.98 -17.05 17.41
C GLY A 319 30.82 -17.66 16.27
N PRO A 320 32.14 -17.77 16.45
CA PRO A 320 33.06 -18.31 15.43
C PRO A 320 32.79 -19.77 15.08
N ASP A 321 32.22 -20.54 16.01
CA ASP A 321 31.88 -21.96 15.83
C ASP A 321 30.44 -22.18 15.29
N ALA A 322 29.71 -21.10 14.97
CA ALA A 322 28.37 -21.22 14.43
C ALA A 322 28.37 -21.95 13.08
N PRO A 323 27.34 -22.77 12.79
CA PRO A 323 27.20 -23.38 11.48
C PRO A 323 27.21 -22.33 10.37
N VAL A 324 27.78 -22.68 9.23
CA VAL A 324 27.83 -21.78 8.07
C VAL A 324 26.55 -21.97 7.25
N PHE A 325 25.87 -20.88 6.92
CA PHE A 325 24.73 -20.89 6.00
C PHE A 325 24.84 -19.75 4.97
N ARG A 326 24.04 -19.84 3.90
CA ARG A 326 24.04 -18.86 2.82
C ARG A 326 22.96 -17.80 3.07
N THR A 327 23.08 -16.65 2.42
CA THR A 327 22.03 -15.63 2.44
C THR A 327 20.67 -16.18 1.99
N MET A 328 20.64 -17.05 0.97
CA MET A 328 19.40 -17.69 0.53
C MET A 328 18.79 -18.60 1.62
N ASP A 329 19.64 -19.29 2.40
CA ASP A 329 19.19 -20.11 3.53
C ASP A 329 18.67 -19.22 4.67
N ALA A 330 19.27 -18.04 4.86
CA ALA A 330 18.83 -17.03 5.83
C ALA A 330 17.43 -16.51 5.52
N ILE A 331 17.14 -16.18 4.27
CA ILE A 331 15.80 -15.76 3.81
C ILE A 331 14.79 -16.89 4.06
N HIS A 332 15.13 -18.11 3.61
CA HIS A 332 14.25 -19.27 3.79
C HIS A 332 13.93 -19.52 5.27
N THR A 333 14.98 -19.56 6.12
CA THR A 333 14.82 -19.83 7.54
C THR A 333 14.06 -18.72 8.27
N ALA A 334 14.24 -17.45 7.87
CA ALA A 334 13.47 -16.33 8.43
C ALA A 334 11.98 -16.46 8.12
N LEU A 335 11.62 -16.76 6.85
CA LEU A 335 10.23 -17.00 6.45
C LEU A 335 9.63 -18.20 7.19
N GLU A 336 10.37 -19.30 7.28
CA GLU A 336 9.94 -20.51 8.01
C GLU A 336 9.69 -20.21 9.49
N THR A 337 10.59 -19.46 10.13
CA THR A 337 10.47 -19.09 11.55
C THR A 337 9.24 -18.23 11.82
N GLU A 338 9.01 -17.21 11.00
CA GLU A 338 7.87 -16.31 11.18
C GLU A 338 6.53 -16.98 10.81
N LEU A 339 6.49 -17.83 9.76
CA LEU A 339 5.33 -18.66 9.44
C LEU A 339 4.99 -19.65 10.56
N ALA A 340 6.00 -20.20 11.25
CA ALA A 340 5.77 -21.11 12.38
C ALA A 340 5.34 -20.38 13.65
N GLY A 341 5.81 -19.14 13.85
CA GLY A 341 5.59 -18.37 15.06
C GLY A 341 4.30 -17.55 15.11
N ASP A 342 3.75 -17.16 13.95
CA ASP A 342 2.56 -16.31 13.87
C ASP A 342 1.62 -16.79 12.73
N GLU A 343 0.42 -17.19 13.07
CA GLU A 343 -0.59 -17.65 12.10
C GLU A 343 -1.08 -16.55 11.15
N ARG A 344 -0.87 -15.29 11.49
CA ARG A 344 -1.20 -14.14 10.65
C ARG A 344 -0.22 -13.96 9.50
N VAL A 345 0.98 -14.54 9.57
CA VAL A 345 2.00 -14.47 8.52
C VAL A 345 1.61 -15.40 7.37
N PHE A 346 1.63 -14.87 6.16
CA PHE A 346 1.53 -15.66 4.93
C PHE A 346 2.43 -15.08 3.84
N VAL A 347 2.80 -15.91 2.87
CA VAL A 347 3.65 -15.54 1.72
C VAL A 347 2.82 -15.65 0.44
N ALA A 348 2.83 -14.62 -0.40
CA ALA A 348 2.16 -14.63 -1.69
C ALA A 348 3.04 -13.99 -2.78
N GLY A 349 3.00 -14.53 -3.97
CA GLY A 349 3.78 -14.03 -5.11
C GLY A 349 3.81 -15.02 -6.25
N ILE A 350 4.52 -14.67 -7.31
CA ILE A 350 4.67 -15.52 -8.50
C ILE A 350 5.59 -16.68 -8.16
N ASP A 351 5.13 -17.92 -8.37
CA ASP A 351 5.88 -19.18 -8.20
C ASP A 351 6.45 -19.41 -6.77
N VAL A 352 5.96 -18.72 -5.77
CA VAL A 352 6.45 -18.86 -4.37
C VAL A 352 5.99 -20.14 -3.68
N GLY A 353 4.91 -20.75 -4.16
CA GLY A 353 4.31 -21.96 -3.61
C GLY A 353 4.97 -23.22 -4.17
N ALA A 354 4.40 -23.81 -5.23
CA ALA A 354 4.85 -25.09 -5.80
C ALA A 354 6.26 -25.01 -6.39
N GLY A 355 6.61 -23.88 -7.03
CA GLY A 355 7.94 -23.67 -7.63
C GLY A 355 9.06 -23.40 -6.60
N GLY A 356 8.71 -22.95 -5.41
CA GLY A 356 9.66 -22.60 -4.37
C GLY A 356 10.44 -21.32 -4.66
N ASN A 357 9.88 -20.39 -5.47
CA ASN A 357 10.50 -19.20 -6.01
C ASN A 357 11.58 -19.50 -7.07
N VAL A 358 11.83 -18.57 -7.99
CA VAL A 358 12.83 -18.68 -9.07
C VAL A 358 14.24 -19.04 -8.56
N PHE A 359 14.58 -18.63 -7.33
CA PHE A 359 15.88 -18.89 -6.69
C PHE A 359 15.83 -20.00 -5.63
N GLY A 360 14.68 -20.63 -5.41
CA GLY A 360 14.51 -21.68 -4.41
C GLY A 360 14.36 -21.17 -2.97
N LEU A 361 14.06 -19.89 -2.78
CA LEU A 361 14.00 -19.23 -1.47
C LEU A 361 12.84 -19.71 -0.60
N THR A 362 11.74 -20.18 -1.21
CA THR A 362 10.51 -20.63 -0.52
C THR A 362 10.26 -22.14 -0.68
N ARG A 363 11.26 -22.89 -1.17
CA ARG A 363 11.14 -24.33 -1.45
C ARG A 363 10.67 -25.11 -0.21
N GLY A 364 9.59 -25.90 -0.36
CA GLY A 364 9.05 -26.75 0.71
C GLY A 364 8.19 -26.02 1.75
N LEU A 365 8.15 -24.67 1.74
CA LEU A 365 7.32 -23.93 2.69
C LEU A 365 5.84 -24.22 2.48
N ARG A 366 5.37 -24.35 1.24
CA ARG A 366 3.98 -24.72 0.95
C ARG A 366 3.61 -26.09 1.52
N ASP A 367 4.50 -27.08 1.42
CA ASP A 367 4.26 -28.43 1.93
C ASP A 367 4.04 -28.41 3.45
N ARG A 368 4.73 -27.50 4.15
CA ARG A 368 4.67 -27.36 5.59
C ARG A 368 3.53 -26.46 6.09
N PHE A 369 3.27 -25.34 5.40
CA PHE A 369 2.36 -24.28 5.85
C PHE A 369 1.07 -24.16 5.03
N GLY A 370 0.91 -25.03 4.00
CA GLY A 370 -0.30 -25.11 3.21
C GLY A 370 -0.64 -23.79 2.51
N ASP A 371 -1.89 -23.38 2.65
CA ASP A 371 -2.45 -22.22 1.98
C ASP A 371 -1.87 -20.87 2.43
N ARG A 372 -1.05 -20.85 3.46
CA ARG A 372 -0.30 -19.64 3.84
C ARG A 372 0.91 -19.35 2.95
N VAL A 373 1.23 -20.25 1.99
CA VAL A 373 2.25 -20.00 0.96
C VAL A 373 1.59 -20.18 -0.40
N ARG A 374 1.31 -19.08 -1.10
CA ARG A 374 0.41 -19.03 -2.25
C ARG A 374 1.05 -18.49 -3.50
N ASP A 375 0.91 -19.25 -4.59
CA ASP A 375 1.19 -18.74 -5.92
C ASP A 375 0.13 -17.74 -6.35
N THR A 376 0.53 -16.70 -7.08
CA THR A 376 -0.36 -15.74 -7.71
C THR A 376 -0.18 -15.76 -9.23
N PRO A 377 -1.18 -15.32 -10.01
CA PRO A 377 -0.93 -14.90 -11.38
C PRO A 377 0.13 -13.80 -11.47
N ILE A 378 0.74 -13.60 -12.64
CA ILE A 378 1.60 -12.43 -12.92
C ILE A 378 0.70 -11.19 -12.92
N SER A 379 0.75 -10.41 -11.84
CA SER A 379 -0.14 -9.28 -11.58
C SER A 379 0.38 -8.45 -10.39
N GLU A 380 1.48 -7.74 -10.61
CA GLU A 380 2.22 -7.05 -9.55
C GLU A 380 1.37 -6.03 -8.80
N THR A 381 0.50 -5.29 -9.49
CA THR A 381 -0.44 -4.35 -8.85
C THR A 381 -1.39 -5.08 -7.90
N ALA A 382 -1.97 -6.20 -8.35
CA ALA A 382 -2.89 -6.97 -7.52
C ALA A 382 -2.18 -7.67 -6.36
N ILE A 383 -0.94 -8.13 -6.54
CA ILE A 383 -0.13 -8.76 -5.48
C ILE A 383 0.15 -7.78 -4.34
N ILE A 384 0.62 -6.57 -4.67
CA ILE A 384 0.90 -5.57 -3.63
C ILE A 384 -0.40 -5.10 -2.96
N GLY A 385 -1.46 -4.82 -3.75
CA GLY A 385 -2.75 -4.41 -3.21
C GLY A 385 -3.43 -5.47 -2.35
N LEU A 386 -3.28 -6.76 -2.70
CA LEU A 386 -3.68 -7.88 -1.86
C LEU A 386 -2.94 -7.83 -0.51
N GLY A 387 -1.63 -7.55 -0.53
CA GLY A 387 -0.85 -7.35 0.69
C GLY A 387 -1.39 -6.21 1.54
N VAL A 388 -1.71 -5.06 0.91
CA VAL A 388 -2.30 -3.88 1.60
C VAL A 388 -3.62 -4.26 2.29
N GLY A 389 -4.55 -4.87 1.56
CA GLY A 389 -5.86 -5.23 2.11
C GLY A 389 -5.77 -6.30 3.19
N ALA A 390 -4.89 -7.29 3.05
CA ALA A 390 -4.66 -8.31 4.06
C ALA A 390 -4.05 -7.72 5.34
N ALA A 391 -3.11 -6.77 5.22
CA ALA A 391 -2.55 -6.06 6.37
C ALA A 391 -3.62 -5.25 7.11
N MET A 392 -4.46 -4.51 6.40
CA MET A 392 -5.62 -3.80 6.99
C MET A 392 -6.60 -4.74 7.68
N ALA A 393 -6.71 -5.99 7.21
CA ALA A 393 -7.51 -7.05 7.84
C ALA A 393 -6.79 -7.74 9.02
N GLY A 394 -5.63 -7.24 9.46
CA GLY A 394 -4.89 -7.74 10.62
C GLY A 394 -3.96 -8.94 10.36
N MET A 395 -3.73 -9.31 9.09
CA MET A 395 -2.71 -10.28 8.70
C MET A 395 -1.32 -9.63 8.63
N ARG A 396 -0.29 -10.45 8.49
CA ARG A 396 1.10 -10.04 8.24
C ARG A 396 1.59 -10.60 6.90
N PRO A 397 1.16 -10.01 5.79
CA PRO A 397 1.55 -10.46 4.46
C PRO A 397 3.05 -10.23 4.20
N VAL A 398 3.69 -11.25 3.63
CA VAL A 398 4.97 -11.15 2.95
C VAL A 398 4.68 -11.37 1.48
N VAL A 399 4.65 -10.29 0.70
CA VAL A 399 4.39 -10.38 -0.74
C VAL A 399 5.69 -10.24 -1.52
N GLU A 400 5.83 -11.01 -2.59
CA GLU A 400 7.04 -10.99 -3.41
C GLU A 400 6.80 -10.22 -4.71
N LEU A 401 7.61 -9.18 -4.91
CA LEU A 401 7.84 -8.52 -6.18
C LEU A 401 9.14 -9.10 -6.77
N MET A 402 9.03 -9.88 -7.83
CA MET A 402 10.13 -10.70 -8.32
C MET A 402 11.43 -9.92 -8.58
N TYR A 403 11.35 -8.72 -9.17
CA TYR A 403 12.46 -7.80 -9.38
C TYR A 403 12.07 -6.38 -8.96
N LEU A 404 13.02 -5.66 -8.35
CA LEU A 404 12.82 -4.25 -7.99
C LEU A 404 12.49 -3.38 -9.21
N ASP A 405 13.01 -3.75 -10.37
CA ASP A 405 12.73 -3.12 -11.66
C ASP A 405 11.22 -3.07 -11.98
N PHE A 406 10.45 -4.04 -11.49
CA PHE A 406 9.00 -4.13 -11.73
C PHE A 406 8.17 -3.23 -10.79
N VAL A 407 8.82 -2.50 -9.89
CA VAL A 407 8.13 -1.57 -8.98
C VAL A 407 7.30 -0.54 -9.73
N GLY A 408 7.73 -0.15 -10.94
CA GLY A 408 6.99 0.79 -11.78
C GLY A 408 5.58 0.32 -12.17
N VAL A 409 5.34 -1.01 -12.25
CA VAL A 409 4.02 -1.58 -12.57
C VAL A 409 3.05 -1.46 -11.40
N CYS A 410 3.53 -1.58 -10.16
CA CYS A 410 2.72 -1.63 -8.94
C CYS A 410 2.94 -0.42 -8.00
N LEU A 411 3.61 0.63 -8.47
CA LEU A 411 4.02 1.77 -7.64
C LEU A 411 2.85 2.45 -6.94
N ASP A 412 1.66 2.51 -7.56
CA ASP A 412 0.47 3.06 -6.90
C ASP A 412 0.19 2.38 -5.56
N GLN A 413 0.21 1.06 -5.52
CA GLN A 413 -0.12 0.29 -4.32
C GLN A 413 0.92 0.48 -3.19
N LEU A 414 2.16 0.82 -3.51
CA LEU A 414 3.18 1.20 -2.53
C LEU A 414 3.06 2.67 -2.12
N LEU A 415 3.08 3.57 -3.13
CA LEU A 415 3.16 5.02 -2.95
C LEU A 415 1.87 5.60 -2.37
N ASN A 416 0.71 5.27 -2.95
CA ASN A 416 -0.57 5.89 -2.60
C ASN A 416 -1.35 5.07 -1.57
N GLN A 417 -1.15 3.76 -1.51
CA GLN A 417 -1.92 2.90 -0.63
C GLN A 417 -1.11 2.49 0.61
N ALA A 418 -0.12 1.61 0.52
CA ALA A 418 0.64 1.10 1.67
C ALA A 418 1.25 2.22 2.52
N ALA A 419 1.91 3.20 1.88
CA ALA A 419 2.60 4.29 2.58
C ALA A 419 1.64 5.29 3.22
N LYS A 420 0.48 5.56 2.62
CA LYS A 420 -0.38 6.69 3.01
C LYS A 420 -1.63 6.30 3.79
N LEU A 421 -2.14 5.08 3.65
CA LEU A 421 -3.34 4.64 4.35
C LEU A 421 -3.25 4.82 5.87
N PRO A 422 -2.13 4.50 6.56
CA PRO A 422 -2.03 4.78 7.99
C PRO A 422 -2.25 6.25 8.34
N PHE A 423 -1.64 7.16 7.58
CA PHE A 423 -1.78 8.60 7.76
C PHE A 423 -3.20 9.10 7.41
N MET A 424 -3.70 8.74 6.20
CA MET A 424 -5.00 9.18 5.71
C MET A 424 -6.18 8.73 6.59
N THR A 425 -6.03 7.59 7.28
CA THR A 425 -7.04 7.06 8.20
C THR A 425 -6.86 7.54 9.65
N GLY A 426 -6.00 8.54 9.88
CA GLY A 426 -5.73 9.04 11.23
C GLY A 426 -5.17 7.96 12.17
N GLY A 427 -4.42 7.00 11.64
CA GLY A 427 -3.82 5.89 12.38
C GLY A 427 -4.73 4.67 12.57
N ALA A 428 -5.95 4.68 12.04
CA ALA A 428 -6.87 3.54 12.18
C ALA A 428 -6.43 2.31 11.38
N ALA A 429 -5.87 2.49 10.17
CA ALA A 429 -5.34 1.39 9.37
C ALA A 429 -3.99 0.91 9.91
N GLU A 430 -3.86 -0.40 10.10
CA GLU A 430 -2.58 -1.07 10.31
C GLU A 430 -1.99 -1.49 8.98
N MET A 431 -0.63 -1.45 8.85
CA MET A 431 0.03 -1.74 7.59
C MET A 431 1.28 -2.61 7.80
N ALA A 432 1.12 -3.72 8.52
CA ALA A 432 2.19 -4.69 8.75
C ALA A 432 2.46 -5.52 7.47
N LEU A 433 2.93 -4.84 6.42
CA LEU A 433 3.19 -5.39 5.08
C LEU A 433 4.69 -5.48 4.82
N THR A 434 5.21 -6.66 4.47
CA THR A 434 6.57 -6.83 3.96
C THR A 434 6.54 -7.12 2.46
N VAL A 435 7.19 -6.28 1.67
CA VAL A 435 7.39 -6.51 0.24
C VAL A 435 8.84 -6.95 0.03
N ARG A 436 9.05 -8.22 -0.33
CA ARG A 436 10.37 -8.72 -0.70
C ARG A 436 10.61 -8.52 -2.17
N THR A 437 11.80 -8.07 -2.51
CA THR A 437 12.20 -7.91 -3.91
C THR A 437 13.71 -8.05 -4.07
N GLN A 438 14.15 -8.50 -5.23
CA GLN A 438 15.56 -8.60 -5.56
C GLN A 438 16.00 -7.52 -6.53
N PHE A 439 17.28 -7.18 -6.47
CA PHE A 439 17.93 -6.20 -7.35
C PHE A 439 19.38 -6.59 -7.67
N GLY A 440 20.04 -5.78 -8.46
CA GLY A 440 21.47 -5.76 -8.61
C GLY A 440 21.96 -6.21 -9.98
N ALA A 441 23.03 -5.56 -10.42
CA ALA A 441 23.78 -5.88 -11.63
C ALA A 441 24.82 -6.98 -11.40
N GLY A 442 25.60 -7.33 -12.43
CA GLY A 442 26.68 -8.31 -12.36
C GLY A 442 26.32 -9.71 -12.87
N ARG A 443 25.18 -9.85 -13.59
CA ARG A 443 24.76 -11.09 -14.25
C ARG A 443 24.36 -10.90 -15.71
N SER A 444 24.71 -9.77 -16.29
CA SER A 444 24.33 -9.40 -17.67
C SER A 444 22.82 -9.58 -17.94
N SER A 445 21.99 -9.11 -17.01
CA SER A 445 20.54 -9.23 -17.13
C SER A 445 19.89 -8.02 -17.83
N GLY A 446 20.67 -6.99 -18.14
CA GLY A 446 20.23 -5.79 -18.85
C GLY A 446 19.37 -4.84 -18.03
N SER A 447 18.86 -3.81 -18.68
CA SER A 447 18.31 -2.61 -18.05
C SER A 447 17.05 -2.81 -17.23
N GLN A 448 16.26 -3.86 -17.49
CA GLN A 448 14.98 -4.12 -16.82
C GLN A 448 15.06 -5.19 -15.71
N HIS A 449 16.28 -5.65 -15.36
CA HIS A 449 16.49 -6.69 -14.34
C HIS A 449 17.75 -6.43 -13.49
N SER A 450 18.24 -5.20 -13.44
CA SER A 450 19.51 -4.88 -12.78
C SER A 450 19.53 -3.53 -12.05
N GLN A 451 18.41 -2.82 -12.00
CA GLN A 451 18.37 -1.46 -11.45
C GLN A 451 18.42 -1.48 -9.92
N SER A 452 19.07 -0.46 -9.35
CA SER A 452 19.08 -0.13 -7.92
C SER A 452 18.18 1.09 -7.74
N LEU A 453 16.95 0.90 -7.26
CA LEU A 453 15.88 1.91 -7.19
C LEU A 453 15.48 2.26 -5.75
N GLU A 454 16.31 1.95 -4.77
CA GLU A 454 16.05 2.19 -3.35
C GLU A 454 15.80 3.66 -3.02
N ALA A 455 16.46 4.58 -3.73
CA ALA A 455 16.29 6.02 -3.54
C ALA A 455 14.88 6.52 -3.91
N LEU A 456 14.26 5.92 -4.95
CA LEU A 456 12.87 6.19 -5.33
C LEU A 456 11.92 5.84 -4.18
N LEU A 457 12.13 4.70 -3.54
CA LEU A 457 11.28 4.22 -2.44
C LEU A 457 11.55 4.96 -1.13
N ALA A 458 12.81 5.30 -0.87
CA ALA A 458 13.22 6.08 0.31
C ALA A 458 12.63 7.50 0.32
N HIS A 459 12.30 8.06 -0.85
CA HIS A 459 11.65 9.37 -0.97
C HIS A 459 10.18 9.37 -0.54
N ILE A 460 9.55 8.20 -0.36
CA ILE A 460 8.12 8.07 -0.06
C ILE A 460 7.89 8.05 1.46
N PRO A 461 7.33 9.12 2.07
CA PRO A 461 7.00 9.11 3.49
C PRO A 461 6.05 7.97 3.84
N GLY A 462 6.35 7.24 4.92
CA GLY A 462 5.59 6.08 5.37
C GLY A 462 6.16 4.73 4.91
N LEU A 463 7.04 4.67 3.89
CA LEU A 463 7.76 3.44 3.54
C LEU A 463 9.05 3.28 4.36
N THR A 464 9.34 2.05 4.72
CA THR A 464 10.62 1.61 5.24
C THR A 464 11.37 0.84 4.16
N VAL A 465 12.67 1.08 3.99
CA VAL A 465 13.51 0.44 2.97
C VAL A 465 14.73 -0.20 3.63
N VAL A 466 14.85 -1.52 3.50
CA VAL A 466 15.88 -2.34 4.15
C VAL A 466 16.70 -3.08 3.09
N MET A 467 18.03 -3.07 3.23
CA MET A 467 18.96 -3.65 2.26
C MET A 467 20.12 -4.36 2.99
N PRO A 468 19.99 -5.64 3.37
CA PRO A 468 21.02 -6.36 4.14
C PRO A 468 22.26 -6.64 3.29
N SER A 469 23.39 -6.81 3.98
CA SER A 469 24.69 -7.18 3.37
C SER A 469 25.18 -8.57 3.74
N THR A 470 24.82 -9.11 4.91
CA THR A 470 25.29 -10.41 5.40
C THR A 470 24.17 -11.42 5.59
N PRO A 471 24.46 -12.73 5.64
CA PRO A 471 23.44 -13.75 5.95
C PRO A 471 22.76 -13.53 7.31
N ALA A 472 23.53 -13.16 8.35
CA ALA A 472 22.99 -12.91 9.69
C ALA A 472 22.06 -11.68 9.73
N ASP A 473 22.48 -10.57 9.08
CA ASP A 473 21.63 -9.39 8.95
C ASP A 473 20.40 -9.68 8.10
N THR A 474 20.54 -10.46 7.01
CA THR A 474 19.40 -10.86 6.17
C THR A 474 18.35 -11.61 6.98
N TYR A 475 18.77 -12.59 7.81
CA TYR A 475 17.88 -13.31 8.71
C TYR A 475 17.20 -12.38 9.71
N GLY A 476 18.00 -11.59 10.44
CA GLY A 476 17.50 -10.74 11.53
C GLY A 476 16.63 -9.59 11.05
N LEU A 477 17.03 -8.91 9.97
CA LEU A 477 16.26 -7.79 9.39
C LEU A 477 14.97 -8.25 8.70
N LEU A 478 14.95 -9.42 8.03
CA LEU A 478 13.72 -9.94 7.43
C LEU A 478 12.69 -10.28 8.51
N ARG A 479 13.12 -10.87 9.62
CA ARG A 479 12.24 -11.11 10.76
C ARG A 479 11.72 -9.82 11.36
N ALA A 480 12.59 -8.81 11.55
CA ALA A 480 12.19 -7.50 12.00
C ALA A 480 11.17 -6.85 11.06
N ALA A 481 11.36 -6.99 9.74
CA ALA A 481 10.44 -6.48 8.73
C ALA A 481 9.05 -7.13 8.82
N ILE A 482 8.98 -8.47 8.97
CA ILE A 482 7.71 -9.19 9.09
C ILE A 482 6.97 -8.82 10.40
N GLN A 483 7.72 -8.49 11.46
CA GLN A 483 7.16 -8.07 12.75
C GLN A 483 6.87 -6.57 12.84
N ASP A 484 7.32 -5.76 11.86
CA ASP A 484 7.09 -4.30 11.84
C ASP A 484 5.60 -3.99 11.61
N PRO A 485 4.99 -3.04 12.36
CA PRO A 485 3.62 -2.59 12.12
C PRO A 485 3.48 -1.64 10.92
N ASN A 486 4.57 -1.28 10.25
CA ASN A 486 4.63 -0.40 9.10
C ASN A 486 5.00 -1.14 7.82
N PRO A 487 4.75 -0.56 6.63
CA PRO A 487 5.13 -1.20 5.38
C PRO A 487 6.66 -1.17 5.18
N VAL A 488 7.24 -2.34 4.93
CA VAL A 488 8.68 -2.52 4.72
C VAL A 488 8.93 -3.08 3.33
N VAL A 489 9.77 -2.40 2.55
CA VAL A 489 10.33 -2.95 1.31
C VAL A 489 11.72 -3.52 1.64
N PHE A 490 11.83 -4.85 1.56
CA PHE A 490 13.03 -5.61 1.84
C PHE A 490 13.73 -5.96 0.53
N ILE A 491 14.85 -5.30 0.25
CA ILE A 491 15.55 -5.33 -1.03
C ILE A 491 16.79 -6.22 -0.92
N GLU A 492 16.81 -7.31 -1.68
CA GLU A 492 17.80 -8.38 -1.65
C GLU A 492 18.74 -8.29 -2.85
N ASN A 493 20.07 -8.18 -2.63
CA ASN A 493 21.00 -8.26 -3.75
C ASN A 493 21.20 -9.73 -4.16
N ARG A 494 20.84 -10.06 -5.39
CA ARG A 494 20.90 -11.45 -5.90
C ARG A 494 22.30 -12.05 -5.98
N LEU A 495 23.36 -11.22 -6.05
CA LEU A 495 24.73 -11.72 -6.01
C LEU A 495 25.12 -12.21 -4.61
N LEU A 496 24.42 -11.72 -3.57
CA LEU A 496 24.64 -12.16 -2.19
C LEU A 496 23.96 -13.49 -1.86
N TYR A 497 23.04 -14.02 -2.67
CA TYR A 497 22.30 -15.25 -2.34
C TYR A 497 23.21 -16.45 -2.05
N GLY A 498 24.33 -16.59 -2.74
CA GLY A 498 25.33 -17.62 -2.50
C GLY A 498 26.35 -17.28 -1.41
N MET A 499 26.34 -16.08 -0.87
CA MET A 499 27.28 -15.66 0.16
C MET A 499 27.11 -16.49 1.41
N LYS A 500 28.23 -16.93 1.99
CA LYS A 500 28.29 -17.73 3.21
C LYS A 500 28.67 -16.86 4.40
N GLY A 501 28.07 -17.17 5.53
CA GLY A 501 28.38 -16.53 6.82
C GLY A 501 27.94 -17.42 7.98
N PRO A 502 28.25 -17.03 9.21
CA PRO A 502 27.84 -17.76 10.41
C PRO A 502 26.33 -17.65 10.58
N GLN A 503 25.69 -18.77 10.92
CA GLN A 503 24.27 -18.84 11.23
C GLN A 503 24.01 -18.21 12.61
N PRO A 504 23.13 -17.19 12.69
CA PRO A 504 22.76 -16.62 13.98
C PRO A 504 21.81 -17.56 14.76
N PRO A 505 21.65 -17.37 16.07
CA PRO A 505 20.66 -18.09 16.86
C PRO A 505 19.23 -17.70 16.39
N THR A 506 18.25 -18.56 16.73
CA THR A 506 16.87 -18.38 16.26
C THR A 506 16.23 -17.07 16.71
N GLU A 507 16.59 -16.56 17.88
CA GLU A 507 16.10 -15.30 18.45
C GLU A 507 16.74 -14.03 17.86
N HIS A 508 17.70 -14.18 16.95
CA HIS A 508 18.42 -13.07 16.35
C HIS A 508 17.48 -12.18 15.51
N ILE A 509 17.24 -10.97 15.97
CA ILE A 509 16.48 -9.92 15.29
C ILE A 509 17.34 -8.66 15.25
N VAL A 510 17.54 -8.10 14.06
CA VAL A 510 18.31 -6.87 13.87
C VAL A 510 17.35 -5.69 13.81
N PRO A 511 17.57 -4.63 14.63
CA PRO A 511 16.67 -3.47 14.64
C PRO A 511 16.72 -2.70 13.32
N ILE A 512 15.55 -2.42 12.75
CA ILE A 512 15.41 -1.56 11.56
C ILE A 512 15.76 -0.11 11.93
N GLY A 513 16.46 0.59 11.04
CA GLY A 513 16.89 1.97 11.25
C GLY A 513 18.17 2.06 12.09
N LYS A 514 18.99 1.00 12.10
CA LYS A 514 20.31 0.97 12.75
C LYS A 514 21.40 0.56 11.77
N SER A 515 22.38 1.44 11.60
CA SER A 515 23.62 1.17 10.86
C SER A 515 24.62 0.40 11.73
N ALA A 516 25.57 -0.30 11.10
CA ALA A 516 26.63 -1.03 11.80
C ALA A 516 28.01 -0.56 11.35
N VAL A 517 28.91 -0.31 12.30
CA VAL A 517 30.35 -0.18 12.03
C VAL A 517 30.91 -1.60 11.85
N VAL A 518 31.10 -2.01 10.60
CA VAL A 518 31.58 -3.37 10.27
C VAL A 518 33.10 -3.47 10.24
N ARG A 519 33.81 -2.34 10.17
CA ARG A 519 35.25 -2.23 10.34
C ARG A 519 35.56 -0.88 11.02
N SER A 520 36.34 -0.90 12.08
CA SER A 520 36.82 0.33 12.71
C SER A 520 38.03 0.89 11.97
N GLY A 521 38.15 2.23 11.91
CA GLY A 521 39.25 2.94 11.27
C GLY A 521 39.37 4.37 11.76
N THR A 522 40.46 5.08 11.36
CA THR A 522 40.78 6.42 11.86
C THR A 522 41.02 7.47 10.77
N ASP A 523 41.22 7.07 9.50
CA ASP A 523 41.69 8.00 8.47
C ASP A 523 40.59 8.39 7.45
N VAL A 524 39.73 7.44 7.05
CA VAL A 524 38.65 7.67 6.11
C VAL A 524 37.42 6.87 6.52
N THR A 525 36.26 7.51 6.52
CA THR A 525 34.95 6.86 6.66
C THR A 525 34.42 6.45 5.31
N VAL A 526 34.03 5.19 5.16
CA VAL A 526 33.28 4.68 4.00
C VAL A 526 31.89 4.24 4.43
N VAL A 527 30.87 4.89 3.88
CA VAL A 527 29.47 4.50 4.09
C VAL A 527 28.98 3.71 2.87
N SER A 528 28.39 2.54 3.12
CA SER A 528 27.92 1.67 2.04
C SER A 528 26.68 0.90 2.42
N VAL A 529 26.10 0.15 1.46
CA VAL A 529 24.88 -0.65 1.65
C VAL A 529 24.91 -1.91 0.81
N SER A 530 24.31 -2.98 1.35
CA SER A 530 24.13 -4.25 0.65
C SER A 530 25.47 -4.80 0.09
N ARG A 531 25.53 -5.22 -1.18
CA ARG A 531 26.74 -5.79 -1.78
C ARG A 531 27.96 -4.86 -1.72
N MET A 532 27.76 -3.57 -1.87
CA MET A 532 28.87 -2.60 -1.89
C MET A 532 29.62 -2.50 -0.55
N VAL A 533 29.02 -2.95 0.55
CA VAL A 533 29.73 -3.11 1.84
C VAL A 533 30.93 -4.06 1.70
N HIS A 534 30.76 -5.14 0.95
CA HIS A 534 31.84 -6.13 0.72
C HIS A 534 32.95 -5.56 -0.16
N SER A 535 32.60 -4.78 -1.20
CA SER A 535 33.60 -4.07 -2.02
C SER A 535 34.36 -3.03 -1.18
N ALA A 536 33.66 -2.30 -0.29
CA ALA A 536 34.29 -1.36 0.63
C ALA A 536 35.24 -2.07 1.64
N MET A 537 34.84 -3.23 2.16
CA MET A 537 35.67 -4.03 3.05
C MET A 537 36.93 -4.57 2.35
N ALA A 538 36.80 -5.06 1.10
CA ALA A 538 37.94 -5.51 0.31
C ALA A 538 38.93 -4.36 0.01
N ALA A 539 38.42 -3.19 -0.40
CA ALA A 539 39.21 -1.99 -0.59
C ALA A 539 39.95 -1.58 0.70
N ALA A 540 39.26 -1.58 1.84
CA ALA A 540 39.85 -1.25 3.13
C ALA A 540 40.95 -2.23 3.55
N GLU A 541 40.80 -3.51 3.25
CA GLU A 541 41.83 -4.54 3.53
C GLU A 541 43.08 -4.30 2.68
N HIS A 542 42.92 -4.05 1.38
CA HIS A 542 44.03 -3.74 0.48
C HIS A 542 44.82 -2.52 0.95
N LEU A 543 44.13 -1.49 1.45
CA LEU A 543 44.74 -0.22 1.90
C LEU A 543 45.44 -0.31 3.25
N THR A 544 45.26 -1.40 3.98
CA THR A 544 46.00 -1.63 5.23
C THR A 544 47.53 -1.68 5.01
N SER A 545 47.96 -2.25 3.86
CA SER A 545 49.36 -2.27 3.47
C SER A 545 49.93 -0.90 3.11
N ASP A 546 49.07 0.03 2.69
CA ASP A 546 49.42 1.42 2.40
C ASP A 546 49.43 2.30 3.67
N GLY A 547 49.10 1.72 4.83
CA GLY A 547 49.02 2.41 6.13
C GLY A 547 47.77 3.26 6.30
N ILE A 548 46.74 3.08 5.47
CA ILE A 548 45.47 3.83 5.56
C ILE A 548 44.46 3.00 6.38
N SER A 549 43.95 3.60 7.45
CA SER A 549 42.99 3.00 8.36
C SER A 549 41.55 3.42 8.01
N VAL A 550 40.79 2.53 7.37
CA VAL A 550 39.44 2.80 6.86
C VAL A 550 38.38 2.30 7.82
N GLU A 551 37.44 3.18 8.20
CA GLU A 551 36.21 2.79 8.89
C GLU A 551 35.12 2.52 7.87
N VAL A 552 34.46 1.35 7.97
CA VAL A 552 33.37 0.96 7.06
C VAL A 552 32.07 0.86 7.85
N ILE A 553 31.05 1.57 7.36
CA ILE A 553 29.70 1.59 7.93
C ILE A 553 28.73 0.96 6.94
N ASP A 554 28.02 -0.09 7.38
CA ASP A 554 26.89 -0.68 6.67
C ASP A 554 25.59 -0.01 7.11
N LEU A 555 24.88 0.60 6.19
CA LEU A 555 23.60 1.27 6.45
C LEU A 555 22.50 0.31 6.89
N ARG A 556 22.45 -0.94 6.36
CA ARG A 556 21.39 -1.93 6.58
C ARG A 556 19.98 -1.41 6.24
N THR A 557 19.66 -0.16 6.60
CA THR A 557 18.37 0.51 6.37
C THR A 557 18.60 1.82 5.63
N VAL A 558 17.91 2.00 4.53
CA VAL A 558 17.99 3.21 3.70
C VAL A 558 16.95 4.26 4.12
N ALA A 559 15.79 3.81 4.57
CA ALA A 559 14.76 4.65 5.16
C ALA A 559 14.10 3.91 6.35
N PRO A 560 14.20 4.49 7.58
CA PRO A 560 14.92 5.70 7.94
C PRO A 560 16.45 5.51 7.96
N LEU A 561 17.21 6.56 7.63
CA LEU A 561 18.67 6.58 7.76
C LEU A 561 19.10 6.75 9.23
N ASP A 562 20.07 5.96 9.68
CA ASP A 562 20.75 6.15 10.97
C ASP A 562 22.03 6.98 10.77
N MET A 563 21.89 8.29 10.92
CA MET A 563 23.00 9.24 10.69
C MET A 563 24.01 9.30 11.84
N ALA A 564 23.64 8.87 13.06
CA ALA A 564 24.50 9.03 14.23
C ALA A 564 25.87 8.33 14.08
N PRO A 565 25.97 7.04 13.70
CA PRO A 565 27.27 6.40 13.50
C PRO A 565 28.10 7.03 12.37
N ILE A 566 27.43 7.62 11.35
CA ILE A 566 28.11 8.30 10.24
C ILE A 566 28.72 9.60 10.71
N LEU A 567 27.99 10.41 11.46
CA LEU A 567 28.50 11.67 12.03
C LEU A 567 29.63 11.41 13.02
N ASP A 568 29.47 10.44 13.93
CA ASP A 568 30.52 10.06 14.89
C ASP A 568 31.81 9.61 14.18
N SER A 569 31.69 8.87 13.09
CA SER A 569 32.81 8.44 12.26
C SER A 569 33.48 9.61 11.55
N VAL A 570 32.70 10.54 10.97
CA VAL A 570 33.23 11.73 10.29
C VAL A 570 33.96 12.66 11.30
N HIS A 571 33.42 12.85 12.50
CA HIS A 571 34.12 13.59 13.57
C HIS A 571 35.49 13.01 13.89
N LYS A 572 35.65 11.69 13.74
CA LYS A 572 36.93 11.00 14.01
C LYS A 572 37.89 11.04 12.82
N THR A 573 37.38 10.81 11.61
CA THR A 573 38.18 10.56 10.39
C THR A 573 38.36 11.81 9.51
N SER A 574 37.48 12.79 9.63
CA SER A 574 37.41 14.04 8.85
C SER A 574 37.29 13.85 7.34
N ARG A 575 37.05 12.61 6.85
CA ARG A 575 36.99 12.27 5.43
C ARG A 575 35.87 11.27 5.18
N LEU A 576 35.04 11.55 4.18
CA LEU A 576 33.87 10.73 3.87
C LEU A 576 33.81 10.30 2.40
N LEU A 577 33.77 9.00 2.18
CA LEU A 577 33.36 8.36 0.93
C LEU A 577 32.00 7.67 1.10
N ILE A 578 31.10 7.84 0.15
CA ILE A 578 29.84 7.10 0.10
C ILE A 578 29.83 6.24 -1.16
N ALA A 579 29.68 4.92 -1.02
CA ALA A 579 29.71 3.95 -2.11
C ALA A 579 28.42 3.13 -2.16
N HIS A 580 27.69 3.19 -3.30
CA HIS A 580 26.47 2.43 -3.52
C HIS A 580 26.33 1.93 -4.96
N GLU A 581 25.46 0.94 -5.19
CA GLU A 581 25.25 0.33 -6.51
C GLU A 581 24.40 1.21 -7.45
N ALA A 582 23.53 2.06 -6.90
CA ALA A 582 22.72 3.00 -7.70
C ALA A 582 23.59 4.03 -8.45
N VAL A 583 23.02 4.64 -9.46
CA VAL A 583 23.65 5.80 -10.12
C VAL A 583 23.87 6.94 -9.13
N VAL A 584 25.00 7.68 -9.28
CA VAL A 584 25.36 8.74 -8.32
C VAL A 584 24.33 9.89 -8.26
N PRO A 585 23.80 10.41 -9.39
CA PRO A 585 22.78 11.45 -9.35
C PRO A 585 21.49 10.95 -8.65
N PHE A 586 21.01 11.72 -7.68
CA PHE A 586 19.79 11.44 -6.91
C PHE A 586 19.78 10.11 -6.12
N GLY A 587 20.92 9.40 -6.03
CA GLY A 587 21.07 8.25 -5.16
C GLY A 587 21.09 8.63 -3.68
N ILE A 588 20.94 7.63 -2.78
CA ILE A 588 20.93 7.83 -1.31
C ILE A 588 22.17 8.58 -0.78
N GLY A 589 23.31 8.44 -1.46
CA GLY A 589 24.53 9.15 -1.12
C GLY A 589 24.40 10.68 -1.21
N ALA A 590 23.42 11.21 -1.95
CA ALA A 590 23.17 12.63 -2.00
C ALA A 590 22.58 13.17 -0.69
N GLU A 591 21.65 12.44 -0.09
CA GLU A 591 21.03 12.79 1.19
C GLU A 591 22.03 12.68 2.36
N ILE A 592 22.84 11.62 2.37
CA ILE A 592 23.91 11.43 3.37
C ILE A 592 24.91 12.58 3.27
N ALA A 593 25.38 12.90 2.06
CA ALA A 593 26.34 13.99 1.84
C ALA A 593 25.76 15.35 2.26
N ALA A 594 24.50 15.64 1.95
CA ALA A 594 23.84 16.89 2.33
C ALA A 594 23.69 17.00 3.86
N THR A 595 23.34 15.90 4.52
CA THR A 595 23.20 15.86 5.98
C THR A 595 24.56 16.05 6.67
N VAL A 596 25.61 15.36 6.24
CA VAL A 596 26.97 15.53 6.79
C VAL A 596 27.49 16.94 6.52
N ALA A 597 27.28 17.48 5.32
CA ALA A 597 27.69 18.86 5.01
C ALA A 597 26.99 19.91 5.89
N ARG A 598 25.79 19.63 6.38
CA ARG A 598 25.05 20.52 7.29
C ARG A 598 25.48 20.35 8.76
N GLU A 599 25.63 19.09 9.20
CA GLU A 599 25.79 18.75 10.63
C GLU A 599 27.27 18.68 11.07
N ALA A 600 28.18 18.31 10.14
CA ALA A 600 29.60 18.07 10.39
C ALA A 600 30.53 18.81 9.42
N PHE A 601 30.10 19.94 8.84
CA PHE A 601 30.89 20.71 7.85
C PHE A 601 32.31 21.08 8.37
N TRP A 602 32.40 21.49 9.64
CA TRP A 602 33.66 21.96 10.23
C TRP A 602 34.61 20.83 10.68
N ASP A 603 34.13 19.57 10.56
CA ASP A 603 34.92 18.38 10.87
C ASP A 603 35.53 17.76 9.61
N LEU A 604 35.21 18.29 8.43
CA LEU A 604 35.68 17.78 7.14
C LEU A 604 36.99 18.44 6.73
N ASP A 605 38.03 17.64 6.47
CA ASP A 605 39.32 18.06 5.89
C ASP A 605 39.32 17.94 4.37
N ALA A 606 38.36 17.19 3.77
CA ALA A 606 38.27 16.97 2.32
C ALA A 606 36.82 17.08 1.84
N PRO A 607 36.61 17.35 0.54
CA PRO A 607 35.28 17.25 -0.05
C PRO A 607 34.68 15.85 0.11
N ILE A 608 33.38 15.77 0.40
CA ILE A 608 32.67 14.50 0.44
C ILE A 608 32.69 13.85 -0.96
N HIS A 609 33.20 12.63 -1.05
CA HIS A 609 33.25 11.89 -2.29
C HIS A 609 32.10 10.88 -2.38
N ARG A 610 31.50 10.73 -3.55
CA ARG A 610 30.44 9.74 -3.82
C ARG A 610 30.81 8.92 -5.04
N ILE A 611 30.72 7.58 -4.91
CA ILE A 611 30.95 6.63 -5.97
C ILE A 611 29.73 5.73 -6.14
N GLY A 612 29.37 5.44 -7.37
CA GLY A 612 28.25 4.57 -7.72
C GLY A 612 28.25 4.29 -9.21
N ALA A 613 27.27 3.57 -9.70
CA ALA A 613 27.15 3.25 -11.10
C ALA A 613 27.16 4.49 -11.99
N ALA A 614 27.66 4.36 -13.21
CA ALA A 614 27.60 5.41 -14.23
C ALA A 614 26.14 5.82 -14.52
N ALA A 615 25.90 7.11 -14.81
CA ALA A 615 24.55 7.67 -15.03
C ALA A 615 23.96 7.23 -16.38
N THR A 616 23.85 5.92 -16.58
CA THR A 616 23.21 5.28 -17.73
C THR A 616 22.36 4.09 -17.25
N PRO A 617 21.41 3.60 -18.06
CA PRO A 617 20.76 2.32 -17.75
C PRO A 617 21.77 1.17 -17.63
N PRO A 618 21.55 0.15 -16.80
CA PRO A 618 22.41 -1.02 -16.68
C PRO A 618 22.61 -1.72 -18.04
N PRO A 619 23.84 -1.89 -18.52
CA PRO A 619 24.09 -2.49 -19.83
C PRO A 619 24.02 -4.02 -19.77
N TYR A 620 23.80 -4.66 -20.94
CA TYR A 620 23.75 -6.11 -21.07
C TYR A 620 25.13 -6.76 -21.24
N ALA A 621 26.02 -6.13 -22.04
CA ALA A 621 27.31 -6.71 -22.35
C ALA A 621 28.19 -6.79 -21.09
N PRO A 622 28.82 -7.96 -20.76
CA PRO A 622 29.62 -8.11 -19.54
C PRO A 622 30.72 -7.05 -19.39
N THR A 623 31.39 -6.67 -20.50
CA THR A 623 32.43 -5.63 -20.49
C THR A 623 31.89 -4.27 -20.14
N LEU A 624 30.67 -3.93 -20.60
CA LEU A 624 30.02 -2.66 -20.28
C LEU A 624 29.44 -2.68 -18.87
N GLU A 625 28.86 -3.80 -18.44
CA GLU A 625 28.32 -3.96 -17.08
C GLU A 625 29.44 -3.85 -16.03
N SER A 626 30.60 -4.44 -16.31
CA SER A 626 31.79 -4.37 -15.47
C SER A 626 32.34 -2.92 -15.36
N ALA A 627 32.30 -2.16 -16.46
CA ALA A 627 32.73 -0.78 -16.48
C ALA A 627 31.66 0.20 -15.92
N TRP A 628 30.41 -0.24 -15.85
CA TRP A 628 29.29 0.56 -15.36
C TRP A 628 29.24 0.61 -13.84
N LEU A 629 29.56 -0.49 -13.16
CA LEU A 629 29.45 -0.63 -11.72
C LEU A 629 30.84 -0.52 -11.07
N PRO A 630 31.01 0.34 -10.04
CA PRO A 630 32.31 0.48 -9.37
C PRO A 630 32.68 -0.84 -8.64
N ASP A 631 33.98 -1.15 -8.68
CA ASP A 631 34.57 -2.31 -7.99
C ASP A 631 35.38 -1.89 -6.74
N ASP A 632 36.06 -2.82 -6.12
CA ASP A 632 36.91 -2.61 -4.95
C ASP A 632 38.16 -1.78 -5.26
N ASN A 633 38.69 -1.81 -6.49
CA ASN A 633 39.81 -0.97 -6.91
C ASN A 633 39.39 0.49 -7.08
N ASP A 634 38.22 0.75 -7.68
CA ASP A 634 37.67 2.09 -7.81
C ASP A 634 37.44 2.72 -6.42
N ILE A 635 36.92 1.94 -5.48
CA ILE A 635 36.74 2.38 -4.09
C ILE A 635 38.08 2.64 -3.41
N ALA A 636 39.08 1.76 -3.60
CA ALA A 636 40.41 1.95 -3.04
C ALA A 636 41.11 3.18 -3.59
N GLU A 637 40.98 3.47 -4.88
CA GLU A 637 41.52 4.69 -5.51
C GLU A 637 40.86 5.94 -4.94
N ALA A 638 39.54 5.95 -4.79
CA ALA A 638 38.81 7.04 -4.17
C ALA A 638 39.26 7.31 -2.71
N ILE A 639 39.46 6.24 -1.93
CA ILE A 639 39.96 6.34 -0.55
C ILE A 639 41.38 6.92 -0.51
N ARG A 640 42.31 6.44 -1.40
CA ARG A 640 43.68 7.02 -1.48
C ARG A 640 43.64 8.50 -1.81
N GLY A 641 42.76 8.89 -2.74
CA GLY A 641 42.57 10.30 -3.09
C GLY A 641 42.16 11.16 -1.91
N LEU A 642 41.23 10.67 -1.08
CA LEU A 642 40.80 11.36 0.14
C LEU A 642 41.90 11.39 1.22
N ALA A 643 42.60 10.28 1.42
CA ALA A 643 43.67 10.19 2.44
C ALA A 643 44.91 11.05 2.12
N ALA A 644 45.08 11.45 0.86
CA ALA A 644 46.21 12.29 0.43
C ALA A 644 45.97 13.79 0.64
N ILE A 645 44.74 14.20 0.95
CA ILE A 645 44.37 15.58 1.30
C ILE A 645 44.61 15.84 2.76
#